data_87f6eb033091e167f44ed9e1e9f5db0a
#
_entry.id   87f6eb033091e167f44ed9e1e9f5db0a
#
_cell.length_a   1.000
_cell.length_b   1.000
_cell.length_c   1.000
_cell.angle_alpha   90.00
_cell.angle_beta   90.00
_cell.angle_gamma   90.00
#
_symmetry.space_group_name_H-M   'P 1'
#
loop_
_entity.id
_entity.type
_entity.pdbx_description
1 polymer ?
#
loop_
_entity_poly.entity_id
_entity_poly.type
_entity_poly.pdbx_seq_one_letter_code
_entity_poly.pdbx_strand_id
1 'polypeptide(L)'
;MKKTTIRNLIYSLIVLMLFGAVMLVLTRTAQNGMETTQILPQINPDPVYVTCEAGETLEVTLTAKEDFQASGFQVLLVNIAQDSRGTVRFAVTDEDSGILVSQVIPVETITPGKWFTIDGDMTFSAGQSYELTVFADGSSPYFMQVPAGAGDVLPFTAQVRQDGEILECGISLGVNRVEPVRMTYGDIFYYSIPVSVLLTVTGLLCIWAGRRRVWAAADSVRRVLNGIVKRYGNELFLVLLFGVVCVSIYSRAYLKGAYISADSAGYLREAVNLTAGYGFSYDGLAGYDTWFANWPILYPVLIAAVMLITGAEAYLASKIVAMVTAGLILVLLYKCFGKDAWLYGLCLTNIGYLNLSYYTWSEIPFMLFLLCFALLFARILRKERPAPGWYAALGIAGICCFLTRYYGLFVWIVTGLYLIVLLAEYRKKRERALLAKTAALAATALVSGVLSMGYLFMNKVMNGMASGVSRTMWWDDYRILTDDLIESLLTEFFNIFSMQIPELVEGFPYRIKVFVVVGILSGIGWLAVKNCRRFTRESVLIVLAVVYDVVFIAVRYVSSMDSFYFRFFEPATFLLCIALIGLVLPRLRGKKGFHYFAGMVTLLLITAVWSVFENGGMDSQDNYYLALEEQWKEAYAGIPEKSVVIFNDIDFRSSYYRPDVVEGTITPGDEFTDLQQTYYGSDYLCIRAEFAAVMLESGEYHSSVSGKLQEALTGKKPEEFVVISLRE
;
A
#
# COMPACT_ATOMS: atom_id res chain seq x y z
N MET A 1 43.10 35.39 34.75
CA MET A 1 42.32 34.97 33.58
C MET A 1 41.88 36.18 32.77
N LYS A 2 42.15 36.23 31.47
CA LYS A 2 41.76 37.37 30.61
C LYS A 2 40.23 37.49 30.60
N LYS A 3 39.70 38.72 30.67
CA LYS A 3 38.23 39.01 30.61
C LYS A 3 37.49 38.25 29.48
N THR A 4 38.19 38.01 28.37
CA THR A 4 37.70 37.26 27.20
C THR A 4 37.50 35.78 27.50
N THR A 5 38.35 35.15 28.28
CA THR A 5 38.27 33.74 28.67
C THR A 5 37.07 33.47 29.58
N ILE A 6 36.83 34.39 30.53
CA ILE A 6 35.68 34.29 31.44
C ILE A 6 34.37 34.40 30.63
N ARG A 7 34.31 35.36 29.73
CA ARG A 7 33.13 35.56 28.86
C ARG A 7 32.86 34.33 27.96
N ASN A 8 33.92 33.76 27.38
CA ASN A 8 33.77 32.56 26.55
C ASN A 8 33.32 31.34 27.36
N LEU A 9 33.80 31.20 28.59
CA LEU A 9 33.35 30.18 29.53
C LEU A 9 31.85 30.33 29.86
N ILE A 10 31.40 31.56 30.13
CA ILE A 10 29.98 31.84 30.42
C ILE A 10 29.10 31.47 29.20
N TYR A 11 29.49 31.88 27.98
CA TYR A 11 28.73 31.54 26.78
C TYR A 11 28.75 30.04 26.48
N SER A 12 29.85 29.34 26.70
CA SER A 12 29.93 27.89 26.59
C SER A 12 29.00 27.18 27.57
N LEU A 13 28.94 27.68 28.81
CA LEU A 13 28.03 27.16 29.83
C LEU A 13 26.55 27.35 29.42
N ILE A 14 26.22 28.53 28.88
CA ILE A 14 24.87 28.81 28.38
C ILE A 14 24.50 27.85 27.22
N VAL A 15 25.40 27.61 26.25
CA VAL A 15 25.15 26.68 25.13
C VAL A 15 24.94 25.25 25.64
N LEU A 16 25.76 24.82 26.62
CA LEU A 16 25.62 23.48 27.23
C LEU A 16 24.34 23.37 28.08
N MET A 17 23.93 24.42 28.77
CA MET A 17 22.66 24.44 29.50
C MET A 17 21.46 24.40 28.54
N LEU A 18 21.51 25.10 27.41
CA LEU A 18 20.49 25.04 26.38
C LEU A 18 20.41 23.63 25.76
N PHE A 19 21.54 23.01 25.49
CA PHE A 19 21.57 21.61 25.03
C PHE A 19 20.94 20.68 26.06
N GLY A 20 21.31 20.80 27.35
CA GLY A 20 20.71 20.01 28.42
C GLY A 20 19.19 20.24 28.56
N ALA A 21 18.73 21.51 28.42
CA ALA A 21 17.31 21.84 28.47
C ALA A 21 16.54 21.23 27.29
N VAL A 22 17.09 21.29 26.06
CA VAL A 22 16.49 20.67 24.87
C VAL A 22 16.40 19.16 25.06
N MET A 23 17.46 18.52 25.56
CA MET A 23 17.45 17.08 25.84
C MET A 23 16.43 16.69 26.92
N LEU A 24 16.30 17.52 27.96
CA LEU A 24 15.31 17.29 29.03
C LEU A 24 13.86 17.43 28.50
N VAL A 25 13.61 18.42 27.64
CA VAL A 25 12.29 18.59 27.00
C VAL A 25 11.97 17.43 26.11
N LEU A 26 12.91 17.00 25.25
CA LEU A 26 12.73 15.85 24.36
C LEU A 26 12.47 14.56 25.15
N THR A 27 13.21 14.34 26.25
CA THR A 27 13.01 13.17 27.11
C THR A 27 11.65 13.20 27.81
N ARG A 28 11.20 14.37 28.28
CA ARG A 28 9.87 14.50 28.90
C ARG A 28 8.72 14.39 27.90
N THR A 29 8.86 14.94 26.70
CA THR A 29 7.83 14.81 25.64
C THR A 29 7.69 13.36 25.21
N ALA A 30 8.81 12.64 25.11
CA ALA A 30 8.80 11.20 24.81
C ALA A 30 8.20 10.34 25.93
N GLN A 31 8.30 10.78 27.20
CA GLN A 31 7.74 10.05 28.35
C GLN A 31 6.23 10.30 28.57
N ASN A 32 5.68 11.37 28.03
CA ASN A 32 4.29 11.81 28.26
C ASN A 32 3.38 11.73 27.02
N GLY A 33 3.84 11.16 25.92
CA GLY A 33 3.00 10.88 24.76
C GLY A 33 2.05 9.73 25.11
N MET A 34 0.79 9.85 24.76
CA MET A 34 -0.18 8.75 24.79
C MET A 34 -0.48 8.37 23.34
N GLU A 35 -0.42 7.10 23.01
CA GLU A 35 -0.75 6.55 21.72
C GLU A 35 -1.97 5.64 21.85
N THR A 36 -2.87 5.69 20.90
CA THR A 36 -4.02 4.79 20.85
C THR A 36 -3.67 3.62 19.94
N THR A 37 -3.60 2.43 20.53
CA THR A 37 -3.37 1.19 19.79
C THR A 37 -4.71 0.46 19.65
N GLN A 38 -5.09 0.18 18.43
CA GLN A 38 -6.30 -0.60 18.13
C GLN A 38 -5.98 -2.09 18.30
N ILE A 39 -6.68 -2.74 19.23
CA ILE A 39 -6.61 -4.19 19.45
C ILE A 39 -7.92 -4.78 18.94
N LEU A 40 -7.84 -5.50 17.83
CA LEU A 40 -8.97 -6.20 17.23
C LEU A 40 -8.84 -7.71 17.49
N PRO A 41 -9.93 -8.40 17.85
CA PRO A 41 -9.93 -9.85 17.88
C PRO A 41 -9.78 -10.39 16.46
N GLN A 42 -9.21 -11.58 16.34
CA GLN A 42 -9.30 -12.31 15.08
C GLN A 42 -10.77 -12.67 14.84
N ILE A 43 -11.23 -12.39 13.63
CA ILE A 43 -12.55 -12.81 13.19
C ILE A 43 -12.47 -14.32 12.99
N ASN A 44 -13.33 -15.07 13.71
CA ASN A 44 -13.44 -16.50 13.47
C ASN A 44 -13.81 -16.74 11.99
N PRO A 45 -13.10 -17.60 11.26
CA PRO A 45 -13.44 -17.90 9.87
C PRO A 45 -14.85 -18.51 9.72
N ASP A 46 -15.37 -19.16 10.76
CA ASP A 46 -16.75 -19.63 10.80
C ASP A 46 -17.50 -18.96 11.98
N PRO A 47 -17.91 -17.68 11.83
CA PRO A 47 -18.47 -16.92 12.91
C PRO A 47 -19.90 -17.39 13.24
N VAL A 48 -20.14 -17.69 14.50
CA VAL A 48 -21.52 -17.80 15.01
C VAL A 48 -22.10 -16.38 15.08
N TYR A 49 -23.21 -16.17 14.40
CA TYR A 49 -23.84 -14.86 14.37
C TYR A 49 -24.86 -14.72 15.50
N VAL A 50 -24.74 -13.66 16.27
CA VAL A 50 -25.77 -13.25 17.26
C VAL A 50 -26.72 -12.29 16.56
N THR A 51 -27.99 -12.66 16.49
CA THR A 51 -29.04 -11.84 15.87
C THR A 51 -29.74 -11.05 16.98
N CYS A 52 -29.86 -9.73 16.81
CA CYS A 52 -30.59 -8.84 17.68
C CYS A 52 -31.74 -8.22 16.90
N GLU A 53 -32.98 -8.54 17.25
CA GLU A 53 -34.16 -7.99 16.58
C GLU A 53 -34.57 -6.64 17.19
N ALA A 54 -35.43 -5.92 16.49
CA ALA A 54 -35.93 -4.64 16.98
C ALA A 54 -36.62 -4.77 18.31
N GLY A 55 -36.18 -4.03 19.33
CA GLY A 55 -36.67 -4.08 20.69
C GLY A 55 -35.90 -5.04 21.62
N GLU A 56 -34.97 -5.81 21.10
CA GLU A 56 -34.10 -6.68 21.88
C GLU A 56 -32.84 -5.96 22.40
N THR A 57 -32.33 -6.52 23.50
CA THR A 57 -31.09 -6.04 24.14
C THR A 57 -30.07 -7.17 24.17
N LEU A 58 -28.86 -6.87 23.69
CA LEU A 58 -27.69 -7.72 23.85
C LEU A 58 -26.82 -7.14 24.97
N GLU A 59 -26.57 -7.93 25.99
CA GLU A 59 -25.73 -7.57 27.13
C GLU A 59 -24.41 -8.33 27.06
N VAL A 60 -23.31 -7.62 27.21
CA VAL A 60 -21.95 -8.19 27.15
C VAL A 60 -21.23 -7.83 28.43
N THR A 61 -21.04 -8.82 29.31
CA THR A 61 -20.24 -8.65 30.52
C THR A 61 -18.75 -8.71 30.14
N LEU A 62 -18.04 -7.63 30.37
CA LEU A 62 -16.60 -7.48 30.12
C LEU A 62 -15.86 -7.56 31.45
N THR A 63 -15.03 -8.57 31.66
CA THR A 63 -14.18 -8.65 32.86
C THR A 63 -12.75 -8.32 32.49
N ALA A 64 -12.20 -7.21 33.01
CA ALA A 64 -10.86 -6.75 32.70
C ALA A 64 -9.80 -7.73 33.26
N LYS A 65 -8.84 -8.13 32.43
CA LYS A 65 -7.72 -9.00 32.83
C LYS A 65 -6.57 -8.20 33.46
N GLU A 66 -6.45 -6.92 33.13
CA GLU A 66 -5.42 -6.00 33.59
C GLU A 66 -5.95 -4.57 33.66
N ASP A 67 -5.21 -3.67 34.30
CA ASP A 67 -5.54 -2.24 34.32
C ASP A 67 -5.18 -1.64 32.97
N PHE A 68 -6.13 -0.98 32.28
CA PHE A 68 -5.88 -0.29 31.03
C PHE A 68 -6.82 0.89 30.82
N GLN A 69 -6.43 1.80 29.93
CA GLN A 69 -7.27 2.89 29.48
C GLN A 69 -7.68 2.65 28.02
N ALA A 70 -8.90 2.98 27.66
CA ALA A 70 -9.42 2.91 26.32
C ALA A 70 -10.05 4.24 25.90
N SER A 71 -9.85 4.64 24.65
CA SER A 71 -10.53 5.77 24.03
C SER A 71 -11.78 5.35 23.24
N GLY A 72 -12.13 4.08 23.25
CA GLY A 72 -13.32 3.54 22.62
C GLY A 72 -13.29 2.04 22.43
N PHE A 73 -14.43 1.50 21.99
CA PHE A 73 -14.58 0.12 21.55
C PHE A 73 -14.80 0.06 20.06
N GLN A 74 -14.41 -1.06 19.47
CA GLN A 74 -14.69 -1.41 18.08
C GLN A 74 -15.69 -2.58 18.07
N VAL A 75 -16.79 -2.43 17.36
CA VAL A 75 -17.80 -3.48 17.19
C VAL A 75 -17.95 -3.81 15.71
N LEU A 76 -17.94 -5.09 15.35
CA LEU A 76 -18.14 -5.53 13.98
C LEU A 76 -19.59 -5.93 13.75
N LEU A 77 -20.29 -5.19 12.90
CA LEU A 77 -21.66 -5.48 12.45
C LEU A 77 -21.60 -5.99 11.00
N VAL A 78 -21.93 -7.25 10.77
CA VAL A 78 -21.70 -7.89 9.47
C VAL A 78 -22.93 -7.96 8.57
N ASN A 79 -24.12 -7.95 9.16
CA ASN A 79 -25.34 -8.07 8.37
C ASN A 79 -26.44 -7.16 8.95
N ILE A 80 -26.97 -6.28 8.12
CA ILE A 80 -28.08 -5.39 8.45
C ILE A 80 -29.06 -5.48 7.29
N ALA A 81 -30.35 -5.72 7.57
CA ALA A 81 -31.34 -5.77 6.51
C ALA A 81 -31.41 -4.43 5.75
N GLN A 82 -31.52 -4.48 4.43
CA GLN A 82 -31.43 -3.29 3.54
C GLN A 82 -32.51 -2.23 3.83
N ASP A 83 -33.65 -2.64 4.36
CA ASP A 83 -34.79 -1.76 4.71
C ASP A 83 -34.83 -1.42 6.21
N SER A 84 -33.81 -1.78 6.98
CA SER A 84 -33.71 -1.44 8.40
C SER A 84 -33.79 0.06 8.65
N ARG A 85 -34.59 0.43 9.63
CA ARG A 85 -34.77 1.82 10.08
C ARG A 85 -34.76 1.83 11.59
N GLY A 86 -34.20 2.86 12.17
CA GLY A 86 -34.13 3.02 13.62
C GLY A 86 -32.75 3.37 14.10
N THR A 87 -32.48 3.11 15.37
CA THR A 87 -31.20 3.42 16.00
C THR A 87 -30.67 2.21 16.76
N VAL A 88 -29.34 2.10 16.85
CA VAL A 88 -28.66 1.20 17.77
C VAL A 88 -28.04 2.04 18.86
N ARG A 89 -28.34 1.70 20.10
CA ARG A 89 -27.76 2.34 21.28
C ARG A 89 -26.71 1.41 21.88
N PHE A 90 -25.52 1.96 22.02
CA PHE A 90 -24.43 1.33 22.77
C PHE A 90 -24.26 2.05 24.10
N ALA A 91 -24.14 1.32 25.19
CA ALA A 91 -23.84 1.86 26.50
C ALA A 91 -22.87 0.96 27.24
N VAL A 92 -21.83 1.54 27.83
CA VAL A 92 -20.90 0.84 28.73
C VAL A 92 -21.18 1.34 30.16
N THR A 93 -21.45 0.43 31.06
CA THR A 93 -21.73 0.72 32.46
C THR A 93 -20.78 0.01 33.38
N ASP A 94 -20.51 0.61 34.52
CA ASP A 94 -19.76 0.04 35.64
C ASP A 94 -20.75 -0.24 36.81
N GLU A 95 -20.54 -1.30 37.57
CA GLU A 95 -21.40 -1.66 38.71
C GLU A 95 -21.51 -0.53 39.73
N ASP A 96 -20.46 0.27 39.95
CA ASP A 96 -20.39 1.31 40.98
C ASP A 96 -20.61 2.74 40.44
N SER A 97 -20.22 3.04 39.25
CA SER A 97 -20.15 4.43 38.69
C SER A 97 -21.25 4.76 37.69
N GLY A 98 -22.03 3.81 37.25
CA GLY A 98 -23.10 4.04 36.28
C GLY A 98 -22.59 4.06 34.82
N ILE A 99 -23.25 4.88 33.99
CA ILE A 99 -22.95 4.92 32.55
C ILE A 99 -21.60 5.62 32.31
N LEU A 100 -20.62 4.88 31.80
CA LEU A 100 -19.31 5.40 31.39
C LEU A 100 -19.39 6.05 29.99
N VAL A 101 -20.01 5.35 29.04
CA VAL A 101 -20.18 5.80 27.66
C VAL A 101 -21.57 5.43 27.18
N SER A 102 -22.24 6.31 26.44
CA SER A 102 -23.50 6.00 25.75
C SER A 102 -23.54 6.71 24.41
N GLN A 103 -23.74 5.93 23.34
CA GLN A 103 -23.82 6.44 21.97
C GLN A 103 -25.06 5.87 21.26
N VAL A 104 -25.79 6.72 20.55
CA VAL A 104 -26.97 6.34 19.75
C VAL A 104 -26.70 6.61 18.29
N ILE A 105 -26.83 5.59 17.46
CA ILE A 105 -26.41 5.62 16.06
C ILE A 105 -27.56 5.23 15.15
N PRO A 106 -27.88 6.03 14.14
CA PRO A 106 -28.85 5.64 13.11
C PRO A 106 -28.33 4.40 12.34
N VAL A 107 -29.15 3.37 12.20
CA VAL A 107 -28.79 2.11 11.51
C VAL A 107 -28.30 2.37 10.08
N GLU A 108 -28.89 3.32 9.39
CA GLU A 108 -28.53 3.73 8.03
C GLU A 108 -27.11 4.32 7.89
N THR A 109 -26.45 4.67 9.00
CA THR A 109 -25.06 5.18 9.00
C THR A 109 -24.03 4.06 9.25
N ILE A 110 -24.48 2.88 9.61
CA ILE A 110 -23.61 1.74 9.90
C ILE A 110 -23.31 1.00 8.59
N THR A 111 -22.04 0.82 8.28
CA THR A 111 -21.61 0.04 7.12
C THR A 111 -21.42 -1.42 7.51
N PRO A 112 -22.20 -2.37 6.96
CA PRO A 112 -22.03 -3.78 7.27
C PRO A 112 -20.62 -4.29 6.91
N GLY A 113 -20.06 -5.15 7.78
CA GLY A 113 -18.73 -5.73 7.56
C GLY A 113 -17.54 -4.80 7.85
N LYS A 114 -17.79 -3.58 8.33
CA LYS A 114 -16.75 -2.69 8.84
C LYS A 114 -16.82 -2.56 10.35
N TRP A 115 -15.65 -2.44 10.97
CA TRP A 115 -15.53 -2.12 12.37
C TRP A 115 -16.09 -0.72 12.64
N PHE A 116 -16.96 -0.65 13.61
CA PHE A 116 -17.59 0.59 14.05
C PHE A 116 -17.03 1.01 15.41
N THR A 117 -16.62 2.27 15.55
CA THR A 117 -16.04 2.80 16.79
C THR A 117 -17.11 3.42 17.68
N ILE A 118 -17.16 3.00 18.93
CA ILE A 118 -17.89 3.63 20.02
C ILE A 118 -16.87 4.46 20.79
N ASP A 119 -16.85 5.77 20.56
CA ASP A 119 -15.87 6.66 21.16
C ASP A 119 -16.19 6.96 22.62
N GLY A 120 -15.16 6.95 23.47
CA GLY A 120 -15.26 7.39 24.86
C GLY A 120 -14.06 6.98 25.71
N ASP A 121 -13.60 7.92 26.52
CA ASP A 121 -12.49 7.68 27.44
C ASP A 121 -12.95 6.86 28.65
N MET A 122 -12.41 5.67 28.80
CA MET A 122 -12.75 4.72 29.85
C MET A 122 -11.49 4.19 30.54
N THR A 123 -11.61 3.90 31.83
CA THR A 123 -10.55 3.25 32.60
C THR A 123 -11.06 1.93 33.14
N PHE A 124 -10.33 0.87 32.88
CA PHE A 124 -10.64 -0.48 33.30
C PHE A 124 -9.68 -0.94 34.38
N SER A 125 -10.21 -1.54 35.45
CA SER A 125 -9.42 -2.07 36.57
C SER A 125 -9.45 -3.61 36.53
N ALA A 126 -8.26 -4.20 36.73
CA ALA A 126 -8.12 -5.66 36.73
C ALA A 126 -9.07 -6.37 37.66
N GLY A 127 -9.79 -7.36 37.16
CA GLY A 127 -10.77 -8.16 37.92
C GLY A 127 -12.15 -7.52 38.10
N GLN A 128 -12.36 -6.26 37.69
CA GLN A 128 -13.68 -5.64 37.68
C GLN A 128 -14.46 -5.99 36.40
N SER A 129 -15.79 -6.07 36.56
CA SER A 129 -16.71 -6.34 35.45
C SER A 129 -17.43 -5.07 35.03
N TYR A 130 -17.59 -4.94 33.71
CA TYR A 130 -18.27 -3.84 33.04
C TYR A 130 -19.35 -4.45 32.13
N GLU A 131 -20.42 -3.73 31.89
CA GLU A 131 -21.49 -4.21 31.02
C GLU A 131 -21.59 -3.34 29.77
N LEU A 132 -21.40 -3.93 28.60
CA LEU A 132 -21.70 -3.31 27.31
C LEU A 132 -23.10 -3.74 26.87
N THR A 133 -24.02 -2.82 26.83
CA THR A 133 -25.38 -3.02 26.35
C THR A 133 -25.51 -2.54 24.92
N VAL A 134 -26.03 -3.39 24.04
CA VAL A 134 -26.41 -3.05 22.68
C VAL A 134 -27.91 -3.20 22.53
N PHE A 135 -28.61 -2.09 22.34
CA PHE A 135 -30.08 -2.06 22.23
C PHE A 135 -30.46 -1.60 20.81
N ALA A 136 -31.25 -2.41 20.13
CA ALA A 136 -31.81 -2.13 18.83
C ALA A 136 -33.19 -1.48 18.95
N ASP A 137 -33.31 -0.19 18.63
CA ASP A 137 -34.56 0.58 18.64
C ASP A 137 -34.99 0.89 17.20
N GLY A 138 -36.12 0.37 16.76
CA GLY A 138 -36.60 0.54 15.42
C GLY A 138 -38.11 0.38 15.27
N SER A 139 -38.66 1.09 14.27
CA SER A 139 -40.08 1.02 13.87
C SER A 139 -40.39 -0.16 12.96
N SER A 140 -39.34 -0.77 12.37
CA SER A 140 -39.43 -1.93 11.47
C SER A 140 -38.52 -3.05 11.95
N PRO A 141 -38.92 -4.31 11.79
CA PRO A 141 -38.04 -5.42 12.17
C PRO A 141 -36.73 -5.33 11.34
N TYR A 142 -35.61 -5.43 12.03
CA TYR A 142 -34.30 -5.51 11.42
C TYR A 142 -33.40 -6.48 12.16
N PHE A 143 -32.44 -7.05 11.45
CA PHE A 143 -31.45 -7.95 12.01
C PHE A 143 -30.12 -7.25 12.08
N MET A 144 -29.48 -7.35 13.22
CA MET A 144 -28.11 -6.99 13.45
C MET A 144 -27.36 -8.27 13.82
N GLN A 145 -26.38 -8.64 13.02
CA GLN A 145 -25.55 -9.80 13.29
C GLN A 145 -24.17 -9.32 13.73
N VAL A 146 -23.71 -9.86 14.85
CA VAL A 146 -22.40 -9.57 15.40
C VAL A 146 -21.59 -10.86 15.37
N PRO A 147 -20.46 -10.92 14.66
CA PRO A 147 -19.62 -12.12 14.64
C PRO A 147 -19.11 -12.45 16.04
N ALA A 148 -19.11 -13.73 16.39
CA ALA A 148 -18.46 -14.20 17.61
C ALA A 148 -16.93 -14.10 17.47
N GLY A 149 -16.26 -13.50 18.43
CA GLY A 149 -14.80 -13.32 18.43
C GLY A 149 -14.11 -14.18 19.49
N ALA A 150 -12.91 -14.68 19.21
CA ALA A 150 -12.07 -15.36 20.18
C ALA A 150 -11.45 -14.34 21.16
N GLY A 151 -11.69 -14.55 22.47
CA GLY A 151 -11.41 -13.57 23.52
C GLY A 151 -9.97 -13.49 24.03
N ASP A 152 -8.97 -14.19 23.45
CA ASP A 152 -7.66 -14.31 24.10
C ASP A 152 -6.71 -13.13 23.87
N VAL A 153 -6.88 -12.36 22.80
CA VAL A 153 -6.02 -11.20 22.47
C VAL A 153 -6.45 -9.93 23.22
N LEU A 154 -7.67 -9.91 23.73
CA LEU A 154 -8.25 -8.71 24.36
C LEU A 154 -7.83 -8.58 25.83
N PRO A 155 -7.67 -7.35 26.35
CA PRO A 155 -7.35 -7.12 27.76
C PRO A 155 -8.52 -7.41 28.70
N PHE A 156 -9.61 -8.02 28.21
CA PHE A 156 -10.80 -8.46 28.96
C PHE A 156 -11.31 -9.80 28.42
N THR A 157 -12.09 -10.48 29.26
CA THR A 157 -12.96 -11.60 28.83
C THR A 157 -14.36 -11.07 28.60
N ALA A 158 -15.05 -11.56 27.58
CA ALA A 158 -16.41 -11.15 27.26
C ALA A 158 -17.38 -12.35 27.41
N GLN A 159 -18.52 -12.13 28.05
CA GLN A 159 -19.61 -13.08 28.13
C GLN A 159 -20.89 -12.42 27.63
N VAL A 160 -21.53 -13.03 26.63
CA VAL A 160 -22.71 -12.46 25.97
C VAL A 160 -23.98 -13.04 26.58
N ARG A 161 -24.98 -12.19 26.85
CA ARG A 161 -26.32 -12.55 27.23
C ARG A 161 -27.36 -11.94 26.31
N GLN A 162 -28.37 -12.70 25.98
CA GLN A 162 -29.52 -12.21 25.21
C GLN A 162 -30.80 -12.66 25.95
N ASP A 163 -31.68 -11.73 26.26
CA ASP A 163 -32.91 -11.96 27.03
C ASP A 163 -32.70 -12.76 28.33
N GLY A 164 -31.54 -12.55 28.98
CA GLY A 164 -31.18 -13.19 30.25
C GLY A 164 -30.54 -14.58 30.12
N GLU A 165 -30.51 -15.20 28.95
CA GLU A 165 -29.79 -16.45 28.70
C GLU A 165 -28.33 -16.17 28.28
N ILE A 166 -27.38 -16.95 28.83
CA ILE A 166 -25.97 -16.88 28.50
C ILE A 166 -25.76 -17.61 27.18
N LEU A 167 -25.19 -16.92 26.19
CA LEU A 167 -24.81 -17.51 24.92
C LEU A 167 -23.42 -18.14 25.03
N GLU A 168 -23.24 -19.34 24.45
CA GLU A 168 -21.94 -20.00 24.34
C GLU A 168 -21.08 -19.41 23.21
N CYS A 169 -21.23 -18.13 22.91
CA CYS A 169 -20.50 -17.42 21.88
C CYS A 169 -20.06 -16.04 22.37
N GLY A 170 -18.95 -15.53 21.84
CA GLY A 170 -18.51 -14.16 22.03
C GLY A 170 -19.06 -13.24 20.95
N ILE A 171 -18.79 -11.96 21.09
CA ILE A 171 -18.98 -10.98 20.00
C ILE A 171 -17.62 -10.49 19.53
N SER A 172 -17.52 -10.12 18.26
CA SER A 172 -16.32 -9.44 17.73
C SER A 172 -16.27 -8.02 18.27
N LEU A 173 -15.57 -7.87 19.38
CA LEU A 173 -15.38 -6.63 20.10
C LEU A 173 -13.89 -6.31 20.16
N GLY A 174 -13.48 -5.19 19.57
CA GLY A 174 -12.12 -4.64 19.70
C GLY A 174 -12.06 -3.51 20.71
N VAL A 175 -10.88 -3.07 21.05
CA VAL A 175 -10.67 -1.93 21.94
C VAL A 175 -9.58 -1.00 21.43
N ASN A 176 -9.82 0.30 21.51
CA ASN A 176 -8.83 1.35 21.27
C ASN A 176 -8.09 1.63 22.58
N ARG A 177 -7.04 0.85 22.84
CA ARG A 177 -6.25 0.96 24.06
C ARG A 177 -5.36 2.18 24.02
N VAL A 178 -5.37 2.98 25.07
CA VAL A 178 -4.51 4.14 25.24
C VAL A 178 -3.29 3.73 26.07
N GLU A 179 -2.12 3.78 25.45
CA GLU A 179 -0.86 3.42 26.10
C GLU A 179 0.12 4.61 26.10
N PRO A 180 0.94 4.75 27.16
CA PRO A 180 2.00 5.73 27.11
C PRO A 180 2.99 5.35 26.01
N VAL A 181 3.24 6.27 25.07
CA VAL A 181 4.25 6.09 24.03
C VAL A 181 5.59 5.90 24.71
N ARG A 182 6.05 4.68 24.78
CA ARG A 182 7.44 4.38 25.07
C ARG A 182 8.24 4.57 23.77
N MET A 183 8.50 5.83 23.38
CA MET A 183 9.60 6.07 22.48
C MET A 183 10.83 5.42 23.10
N THR A 184 11.36 4.41 22.45
CA THR A 184 12.59 3.79 22.93
C THR A 184 13.66 4.87 22.93
N TYR A 185 14.55 4.84 23.92
CA TYR A 185 15.73 5.73 23.94
C TYR A 185 16.48 5.73 22.58
N GLY A 186 16.35 4.66 21.80
CA GLY A 186 16.87 4.55 20.44
C GLY A 186 16.31 5.56 19.47
N ASP A 187 15.02 5.83 19.50
CA ASP A 187 14.36 6.74 18.55
C ASP A 187 14.72 8.20 18.81
N ILE A 188 14.79 8.58 20.09
CA ILE A 188 15.25 9.92 20.49
C ILE A 188 16.73 10.10 20.13
N PHE A 189 17.55 9.08 20.36
CA PHE A 189 18.97 9.07 20.04
C PHE A 189 19.23 9.21 18.55
N TYR A 190 18.47 8.50 17.72
CA TYR A 190 18.70 8.44 16.28
C TYR A 190 18.40 9.76 15.58
N TYR A 191 17.37 10.49 16.00
CA TYR A 191 16.88 11.66 15.27
C TYR A 191 17.29 13.02 15.88
N SER A 192 17.40 13.14 17.19
CA SER A 192 17.61 14.43 17.84
C SER A 192 19.05 14.70 18.30
N ILE A 193 19.79 13.68 18.71
CA ILE A 193 21.16 13.86 19.22
C ILE A 193 22.14 14.35 18.16
N PRO A 194 22.20 13.78 16.92
CA PRO A 194 23.16 14.27 15.93
C PRO A 194 22.98 15.75 15.61
N VAL A 195 21.74 16.22 15.51
CA VAL A 195 21.45 17.62 15.22
C VAL A 195 21.81 18.52 16.41
N SER A 196 21.45 18.10 17.61
CA SER A 196 21.76 18.85 18.84
C SER A 196 23.26 18.92 19.14
N VAL A 197 23.97 17.81 18.89
CA VAL A 197 25.45 17.77 19.04
C VAL A 197 26.08 18.67 17.97
N LEU A 198 25.67 18.63 16.73
CA LEU A 198 26.18 19.46 15.63
C LEU A 198 26.02 20.96 15.96
N LEU A 199 24.82 21.35 16.41
CA LEU A 199 24.54 22.73 16.81
C LEU A 199 25.36 23.17 17.99
N THR A 200 25.53 22.30 18.99
CA THR A 200 26.35 22.58 20.21
C THR A 200 27.81 22.73 19.85
N VAL A 201 28.38 21.79 19.07
CA VAL A 201 29.78 21.86 18.62
C VAL A 201 30.00 23.10 17.78
N THR A 202 29.10 23.43 16.87
CA THR A 202 29.18 24.66 16.06
C THR A 202 29.14 25.91 16.93
N GLY A 203 28.26 25.95 17.94
CA GLY A 203 28.18 27.04 18.89
C GLY A 203 29.47 27.21 19.71
N LEU A 204 30.03 26.11 20.22
CA LEU A 204 31.29 26.12 20.96
C LEU A 204 32.48 26.57 20.11
N LEU A 205 32.55 26.08 18.86
CA LEU A 205 33.57 26.51 17.88
C LEU A 205 33.48 28.01 17.60
N CYS A 206 32.27 28.56 17.45
CA CYS A 206 32.08 30.00 17.27
C CYS A 206 32.53 30.82 18.45
N ILE A 207 32.36 30.31 19.67
CA ILE A 207 32.76 30.97 20.93
C ILE A 207 34.31 30.98 21.07
N TRP A 208 34.95 29.83 20.86
CA TRP A 208 36.38 29.66 21.16
C TRP A 208 37.32 30.05 20.02
N ALA A 209 36.98 29.69 18.79
CA ALA A 209 37.81 30.04 17.62
C ALA A 209 37.65 31.51 17.18
N GLY A 210 36.67 32.19 17.73
CA GLY A 210 36.33 33.56 17.42
C GLY A 210 35.47 33.68 16.15
N ARG A 211 34.34 34.37 16.26
CA ARG A 211 33.33 34.54 15.22
C ARG A 211 33.91 34.85 13.85
N ARG A 212 34.93 35.73 13.78
CA ARG A 212 35.56 36.12 12.49
C ARG A 212 36.33 34.99 11.83
N ARG A 213 37.01 34.12 12.57
CA ARG A 213 37.78 32.98 11.99
C ARG A 213 36.88 31.87 11.56
N VAL A 214 35.84 31.56 12.35
CA VAL A 214 34.84 30.54 11.99
C VAL A 214 34.05 30.99 10.76
N TRP A 215 33.62 32.25 10.70
CA TRP A 215 32.94 32.79 9.52
C TRP A 215 33.88 32.88 8.31
N ALA A 216 35.15 33.20 8.45
CA ALA A 216 36.09 33.19 7.33
C ALA A 216 36.37 31.77 6.81
N ALA A 217 36.45 30.77 7.68
CA ALA A 217 36.53 29.35 7.29
C ALA A 217 35.21 28.89 6.64
N ALA A 218 34.08 29.22 7.28
CA ALA A 218 32.76 28.94 6.73
C ALA A 218 32.54 29.62 5.35
N ASP A 219 33.00 30.87 5.18
CA ASP A 219 32.93 31.56 3.89
C ASP A 219 33.85 30.94 2.83
N SER A 220 34.97 30.35 3.20
CA SER A 220 35.83 29.62 2.29
C SER A 220 35.21 28.29 1.88
N VAL A 221 34.70 27.51 2.85
CA VAL A 221 33.92 26.29 2.59
C VAL A 221 32.66 26.63 1.77
N ARG A 222 31.93 27.68 2.16
CA ARG A 222 30.76 28.17 1.41
C ARG A 222 31.08 28.56 -0.03
N ARG A 223 32.23 29.20 -0.28
CA ARG A 223 32.64 29.53 -1.65
C ARG A 223 32.95 28.30 -2.51
N VAL A 224 33.62 27.30 -1.91
CA VAL A 224 33.91 26.03 -2.56
C VAL A 224 32.60 25.27 -2.80
N LEU A 225 31.76 25.11 -1.77
CA LEU A 225 30.46 24.46 -1.86
C LEU A 225 29.55 25.18 -2.87
N ASN A 226 29.47 26.51 -2.81
CA ASN A 226 28.70 27.29 -3.79
C ASN A 226 29.24 27.11 -5.21
N GLY A 227 30.53 26.95 -5.40
CA GLY A 227 31.15 26.62 -6.69
C GLY A 227 30.70 25.26 -7.20
N ILE A 228 30.74 24.24 -6.31
CA ILE A 228 30.31 22.88 -6.61
C ILE A 228 28.80 22.84 -6.87
N VAL A 229 28.01 23.40 -5.95
CA VAL A 229 26.54 23.43 -6.06
C VAL A 229 26.09 24.22 -7.31
N LYS A 230 26.77 25.33 -7.64
CA LYS A 230 26.43 26.09 -8.84
C LYS A 230 26.74 25.33 -10.15
N ARG A 231 27.73 24.45 -10.11
CA ARG A 231 28.19 23.69 -11.29
C ARG A 231 27.49 22.33 -11.40
N TYR A 232 27.31 21.62 -10.27
CA TYR A 232 26.86 20.23 -10.21
C TYR A 232 25.67 20.01 -9.26
N GLY A 233 25.03 21.07 -8.76
CA GLY A 233 24.03 20.96 -7.69
C GLY A 233 22.82 20.10 -8.05
N ASN A 234 22.41 20.13 -9.33
CA ASN A 234 21.32 19.30 -9.80
C ASN A 234 21.71 17.82 -9.82
N GLU A 235 22.89 17.49 -10.34
CA GLU A 235 23.41 16.13 -10.42
C GLU A 235 23.67 15.56 -9.01
N LEU A 236 24.28 16.36 -8.15
CA LEU A 236 24.54 15.98 -6.76
C LEU A 236 23.25 15.72 -6.00
N PHE A 237 22.24 16.56 -6.20
CA PHE A 237 20.92 16.37 -5.57
C PHE A 237 20.25 15.10 -6.08
N LEU A 238 20.29 14.82 -7.40
CA LEU A 238 19.71 13.60 -7.94
C LEU A 238 20.41 12.34 -7.44
N VAL A 239 21.75 12.38 -7.27
CA VAL A 239 22.50 11.26 -6.69
C VAL A 239 22.13 11.08 -5.22
N LEU A 240 22.01 12.16 -4.44
CA LEU A 240 21.57 12.11 -3.05
C LEU A 240 20.15 11.54 -2.94
N LEU A 241 19.24 12.03 -3.78
CA LEU A 241 17.86 11.57 -3.84
C LEU A 241 17.79 10.07 -4.18
N PHE A 242 18.56 9.62 -5.15
CA PHE A 242 18.71 8.21 -5.49
C PHE A 242 19.17 7.39 -4.27
N GLY A 243 20.19 7.88 -3.56
CA GLY A 243 20.69 7.25 -2.33
C GLY A 243 19.61 7.14 -1.26
N VAL A 244 18.82 8.20 -1.03
CA VAL A 244 17.71 8.19 -0.08
C VAL A 244 16.66 7.15 -0.46
N VAL A 245 16.25 7.10 -1.72
CA VAL A 245 15.27 6.10 -2.20
C VAL A 245 15.81 4.68 -2.03
N CYS A 246 17.07 4.43 -2.42
CA CYS A 246 17.70 3.11 -2.27
C CYS A 246 17.79 2.68 -0.79
N VAL A 247 18.23 3.59 0.08
CA VAL A 247 18.29 3.31 1.53
C VAL A 247 16.91 3.03 2.09
N SER A 248 15.90 3.81 1.69
CA SER A 248 14.52 3.59 2.12
C SER A 248 14.01 2.21 1.70
N ILE A 249 14.19 1.82 0.42
CA ILE A 249 13.78 0.49 -0.08
C ILE A 249 14.53 -0.62 0.67
N TYR A 250 15.86 -0.49 0.84
CA TYR A 250 16.67 -1.51 1.49
C TYR A 250 16.30 -1.67 2.96
N SER A 251 16.25 -0.57 3.72
CA SER A 251 16.05 -0.62 5.17
C SER A 251 14.62 -1.03 5.55
N ARG A 252 13.62 -0.63 4.79
CA ARG A 252 12.22 -0.88 5.13
C ARG A 252 11.68 -2.15 4.52
N ALA A 253 11.94 -2.38 3.24
CA ALA A 253 11.40 -3.55 2.56
C ALA A 253 12.29 -4.78 2.78
N TYR A 254 13.58 -4.70 2.42
CA TYR A 254 14.43 -5.88 2.45
C TYR A 254 14.78 -6.33 3.87
N LEU A 255 15.30 -5.44 4.71
CA LEU A 255 15.73 -5.84 6.06
C LEU A 255 14.58 -6.26 6.98
N LYS A 256 13.38 -5.72 6.76
CA LYS A 256 12.21 -6.08 7.55
C LYS A 256 11.45 -7.30 6.98
N GLY A 257 11.55 -7.57 5.67
CA GLY A 257 10.94 -8.73 5.02
C GLY A 257 9.40 -8.73 4.94
N ALA A 258 8.73 -7.68 5.41
CA ALA A 258 7.28 -7.67 5.63
C ALA A 258 6.43 -7.45 4.36
N TYR A 259 7.03 -6.91 3.29
CA TYR A 259 6.29 -6.42 2.11
C TYR A 259 6.13 -7.49 1.02
N ILE A 260 5.50 -8.61 1.35
CA ILE A 260 5.15 -9.69 0.43
C ILE A 260 3.62 -9.87 0.45
N SER A 261 2.95 -9.51 -0.64
CA SER A 261 1.53 -9.77 -0.88
C SER A 261 1.36 -10.99 -1.80
N ALA A 262 0.12 -11.41 -2.04
CA ALA A 262 -0.19 -12.49 -2.99
C ALA A 262 0.42 -12.24 -4.38
N ASP A 263 0.28 -11.03 -4.92
CA ASP A 263 0.92 -10.64 -6.18
C ASP A 263 2.45 -10.74 -6.09
N SER A 264 3.03 -10.29 -4.96
CA SER A 264 4.48 -10.35 -4.74
C SER A 264 4.99 -11.78 -4.77
N ALA A 265 4.32 -12.67 -4.05
CA ALA A 265 4.66 -14.10 -4.02
C ALA A 265 4.59 -14.72 -5.42
N GLY A 266 3.53 -14.42 -6.19
CA GLY A 266 3.39 -14.87 -7.56
C GLY A 266 4.54 -14.45 -8.48
N TYR A 267 4.94 -13.18 -8.43
CA TYR A 267 6.07 -12.69 -9.22
C TYR A 267 7.41 -13.32 -8.78
N LEU A 268 7.62 -13.48 -7.48
CA LEU A 268 8.83 -14.06 -6.94
C LEU A 268 8.94 -15.55 -7.31
N ARG A 269 7.87 -16.32 -7.15
CA ARG A 269 7.80 -17.73 -7.52
C ARG A 269 8.12 -17.94 -9.00
N GLU A 270 7.50 -17.15 -9.87
CA GLU A 270 7.77 -17.23 -11.31
C GLU A 270 9.22 -16.87 -11.65
N ALA A 271 9.82 -15.88 -10.99
CA ALA A 271 11.22 -15.54 -11.19
C ALA A 271 12.16 -16.68 -10.78
N VAL A 272 11.84 -17.40 -9.71
CA VAL A 272 12.59 -18.60 -9.28
C VAL A 272 12.46 -19.71 -10.32
N ASN A 273 11.26 -20.01 -10.83
CA ASN A 273 11.03 -21.01 -11.87
C ASN A 273 11.78 -20.67 -13.16
N LEU A 274 11.78 -19.41 -13.58
CA LEU A 274 12.55 -18.94 -14.75
C LEU A 274 14.05 -19.18 -14.58
N THR A 275 14.62 -18.89 -13.41
CA THR A 275 16.06 -19.09 -13.16
C THR A 275 16.43 -20.55 -13.01
N ALA A 276 15.50 -21.39 -12.57
CA ALA A 276 15.66 -22.84 -12.49
C ALA A 276 15.50 -23.57 -13.85
N GLY A 277 15.13 -22.83 -14.92
CA GLY A 277 15.04 -23.37 -16.27
C GLY A 277 13.70 -23.97 -16.65
N TYR A 278 12.65 -23.78 -15.83
CA TYR A 278 11.29 -24.26 -16.11
C TYR A 278 10.48 -23.34 -17.04
N GLY A 279 11.08 -22.24 -17.51
CA GLY A 279 10.41 -21.29 -18.41
C GLY A 279 9.26 -20.58 -17.72
N PHE A 280 8.16 -20.33 -18.44
CA PHE A 280 6.97 -19.65 -17.93
C PHE A 280 5.99 -20.60 -17.25
N SER A 281 6.48 -21.48 -16.39
CA SER A 281 5.68 -22.44 -15.64
C SER A 281 5.67 -22.08 -14.15
N TYR A 282 4.49 -21.68 -13.66
CA TYR A 282 4.29 -21.23 -12.28
C TYR A 282 4.63 -22.32 -11.24
N ASP A 283 4.34 -23.59 -11.55
CA ASP A 283 4.54 -24.74 -10.68
C ASP A 283 5.64 -25.69 -11.20
N GLY A 284 6.52 -25.19 -12.07
CA GLY A 284 7.55 -26.02 -12.73
C GLY A 284 8.48 -26.74 -11.74
N LEU A 285 8.96 -26.06 -10.68
CA LEU A 285 9.77 -26.68 -9.61
C LEU A 285 8.99 -27.74 -8.84
N ALA A 286 7.70 -27.56 -8.66
CA ALA A 286 6.81 -28.54 -8.04
C ALA A 286 6.46 -29.72 -8.95
N GLY A 287 6.90 -29.72 -10.22
CA GLY A 287 6.71 -30.80 -11.17
C GLY A 287 5.45 -30.73 -12.00
N TYR A 288 4.75 -29.59 -12.01
CA TYR A 288 3.53 -29.35 -12.78
C TYR A 288 3.76 -28.30 -13.85
N ASP A 289 3.14 -28.48 -15.01
CA ASP A 289 3.23 -27.54 -16.14
C ASP A 289 2.05 -26.58 -16.13
N THR A 290 2.09 -25.60 -15.22
CA THR A 290 1.05 -24.55 -15.08
C THR A 290 1.55 -23.27 -15.74
N TRP A 291 0.98 -22.92 -16.91
CA TRP A 291 1.40 -21.70 -17.62
C TRP A 291 1.10 -20.43 -16.85
N PHE A 292 2.14 -19.60 -16.65
CA PHE A 292 2.02 -18.33 -15.96
C PHE A 292 1.30 -17.29 -16.82
N ALA A 293 0.07 -16.93 -16.44
CA ALA A 293 -0.75 -15.96 -17.16
C ALA A 293 -1.58 -15.03 -16.25
N ASN A 294 -1.56 -15.24 -14.92
CA ASN A 294 -2.32 -14.41 -13.97
C ASN A 294 -1.85 -12.95 -14.00
N TRP A 295 -0.56 -12.77 -14.19
CA TRP A 295 0.10 -11.48 -14.37
C TRP A 295 0.96 -11.49 -15.62
N PRO A 296 1.24 -10.31 -16.23
CA PRO A 296 2.17 -10.22 -17.34
C PRO A 296 3.62 -10.54 -16.94
N ILE A 297 4.37 -11.11 -17.87
CA ILE A 297 5.65 -11.79 -17.63
C ILE A 297 6.86 -10.87 -17.42
N LEU A 298 6.83 -9.60 -17.86
CA LEU A 298 8.07 -8.79 -17.90
C LEU A 298 8.66 -8.53 -16.51
N TYR A 299 7.83 -8.38 -15.48
CA TYR A 299 8.35 -8.13 -14.16
C TYR A 299 9.09 -9.34 -13.56
N PRO A 300 8.56 -10.56 -13.56
CA PRO A 300 9.35 -11.76 -13.20
C PRO A 300 10.64 -11.91 -14.03
N VAL A 301 10.59 -11.63 -15.33
CA VAL A 301 11.79 -11.67 -16.18
C VAL A 301 12.86 -10.66 -15.73
N LEU A 302 12.47 -9.46 -15.33
CA LEU A 302 13.41 -8.47 -14.79
C LEU A 302 14.03 -8.95 -13.46
N ILE A 303 13.22 -9.56 -12.58
CA ILE A 303 13.70 -10.13 -11.32
C ILE A 303 14.68 -11.27 -11.62
N ALA A 304 14.29 -12.23 -12.46
CA ALA A 304 15.13 -13.36 -12.85
C ALA A 304 16.45 -12.91 -13.48
N ALA A 305 16.43 -11.89 -14.33
CA ALA A 305 17.66 -11.32 -14.91
C ALA A 305 18.60 -10.77 -13.84
N VAL A 306 18.08 -10.08 -12.81
CA VAL A 306 18.89 -9.62 -11.68
C VAL A 306 19.42 -10.80 -10.86
N MET A 307 18.61 -11.82 -10.59
CA MET A 307 19.05 -13.05 -9.90
C MET A 307 20.23 -13.71 -10.63
N LEU A 308 20.12 -13.89 -11.95
CA LEU A 308 21.17 -14.50 -12.77
C LEU A 308 22.46 -13.68 -12.82
N ILE A 309 22.36 -12.34 -12.81
CA ILE A 309 23.51 -11.44 -12.87
C ILE A 309 24.22 -11.33 -11.52
N THR A 310 23.45 -11.27 -10.43
CA THR A 310 23.98 -10.93 -9.09
C THR A 310 24.11 -12.14 -8.16
N GLY A 311 23.42 -13.24 -8.45
CA GLY A 311 23.28 -14.37 -7.53
C GLY A 311 22.40 -14.08 -6.32
N ALA A 312 21.67 -12.94 -6.32
CA ALA A 312 20.77 -12.58 -5.25
C ALA A 312 19.52 -13.49 -5.25
N GLU A 313 18.94 -13.70 -4.08
CA GLU A 313 17.64 -14.35 -3.96
C GLU A 313 16.52 -13.46 -4.56
N ALA A 314 15.36 -14.05 -4.88
CA ALA A 314 14.33 -13.39 -5.67
C ALA A 314 13.79 -12.10 -5.01
N TYR A 315 13.61 -12.11 -3.67
CA TYR A 315 13.10 -10.94 -2.96
C TYR A 315 14.07 -9.76 -3.02
N LEU A 316 15.37 -9.99 -2.74
CA LEU A 316 16.41 -8.95 -2.89
C LEU A 316 16.52 -8.49 -4.34
N ALA A 317 16.47 -9.42 -5.31
CA ALA A 317 16.49 -9.09 -6.72
C ALA A 317 15.36 -8.16 -7.13
N SER A 318 14.15 -8.37 -6.58
CA SER A 318 13.01 -7.48 -6.81
C SER A 318 13.24 -6.06 -6.29
N LYS A 319 13.92 -5.91 -5.14
CA LYS A 319 14.29 -4.60 -4.57
C LYS A 319 15.37 -3.91 -5.41
N ILE A 320 16.32 -4.68 -5.93
CA ILE A 320 17.32 -4.16 -6.89
C ILE A 320 16.63 -3.67 -8.17
N VAL A 321 15.62 -4.39 -8.70
CA VAL A 321 14.83 -3.91 -9.86
C VAL A 321 14.15 -2.58 -9.54
N ALA A 322 13.56 -2.43 -8.34
CA ALA A 322 12.92 -1.16 -7.93
C ALA A 322 13.96 -0.03 -7.84
N MET A 323 15.13 -0.26 -7.24
CA MET A 323 16.22 0.73 -7.15
C MET A 323 16.75 1.12 -8.54
N VAL A 324 17.01 0.14 -9.42
CA VAL A 324 17.47 0.40 -10.80
C VAL A 324 16.42 1.20 -11.56
N THR A 325 15.15 0.86 -11.40
CA THR A 325 14.02 1.58 -12.00
C THR A 325 14.01 3.05 -11.56
N ALA A 326 14.13 3.32 -10.25
CA ALA A 326 14.23 4.68 -9.73
C ALA A 326 15.41 5.45 -10.34
N GLY A 327 16.59 4.82 -10.43
CA GLY A 327 17.76 5.41 -11.07
C GLY A 327 17.53 5.75 -12.55
N LEU A 328 16.89 4.85 -13.31
CA LEU A 328 16.56 5.06 -14.72
C LEU A 328 15.54 6.20 -14.91
N ILE A 329 14.55 6.31 -14.02
CA ILE A 329 13.60 7.44 -14.01
C ILE A 329 14.37 8.75 -13.79
N LEU A 330 15.27 8.83 -12.81
CA LEU A 330 16.06 10.04 -12.56
C LEU A 330 16.95 10.42 -13.76
N VAL A 331 17.60 9.44 -14.41
CA VAL A 331 18.37 9.66 -15.64
C VAL A 331 17.50 10.20 -16.77
N LEU A 332 16.31 9.65 -16.93
CA LEU A 332 15.33 10.08 -17.92
C LEU A 332 14.86 11.51 -17.66
N LEU A 333 14.53 11.82 -16.42
CA LEU A 333 14.17 13.17 -15.99
C LEU A 333 15.32 14.16 -16.22
N TYR A 334 16.55 13.78 -15.87
CA TYR A 334 17.73 14.61 -16.14
C TYR A 334 17.91 14.94 -17.63
N LYS A 335 17.80 13.93 -18.49
CA LYS A 335 17.90 14.13 -19.95
C LYS A 335 16.77 14.98 -20.52
N CYS A 336 15.58 14.92 -19.95
CA CYS A 336 14.40 15.63 -20.47
C CYS A 336 14.22 17.04 -19.90
N PHE A 337 14.60 17.27 -18.64
CA PHE A 337 14.33 18.52 -17.91
C PHE A 337 15.61 19.28 -17.53
N GLY A 338 16.80 18.68 -17.72
CA GLY A 338 18.09 19.34 -17.52
C GLY A 338 18.27 19.87 -16.08
N LYS A 339 18.52 21.18 -15.95
CA LYS A 339 18.79 21.83 -14.65
C LYS A 339 17.60 21.78 -13.66
N ASP A 340 16.41 21.47 -14.12
CA ASP A 340 15.20 21.41 -13.30
C ASP A 340 14.89 19.99 -12.85
N ALA A 341 15.65 19.00 -13.32
CA ALA A 341 15.39 17.58 -13.09
C ALA A 341 15.26 17.22 -11.59
N TRP A 342 15.98 17.94 -10.72
CA TRP A 342 15.91 17.73 -9.27
C TRP A 342 14.50 17.95 -8.69
N LEU A 343 13.73 18.92 -9.23
CA LEU A 343 12.34 19.14 -8.80
C LEU A 343 11.43 17.99 -9.23
N TYR A 344 11.61 17.53 -10.46
CA TYR A 344 10.84 16.40 -10.98
C TYR A 344 11.24 15.09 -10.29
N GLY A 345 12.51 14.95 -9.89
CA GLY A 345 13.00 13.79 -9.14
C GLY A 345 12.31 13.62 -7.77
N LEU A 346 11.84 14.70 -7.15
CA LEU A 346 11.10 14.63 -5.88
C LEU A 346 9.82 13.79 -5.97
N CYS A 347 9.28 13.52 -7.17
CA CYS A 347 8.17 12.58 -7.32
C CYS A 347 8.52 11.16 -6.84
N LEU A 348 9.81 10.77 -6.81
CA LEU A 348 10.24 9.47 -6.28
C LEU A 348 10.25 9.39 -4.75
N THR A 349 10.11 10.50 -4.06
CA THR A 349 9.92 10.54 -2.60
C THR A 349 8.46 10.78 -2.22
N ASN A 350 7.55 10.74 -3.20
CA ASN A 350 6.12 10.71 -2.92
C ASN A 350 5.79 9.45 -2.12
N ILE A 351 4.91 9.56 -1.14
CA ILE A 351 4.54 8.47 -0.24
C ILE A 351 3.94 7.28 -1.01
N GLY A 352 3.10 7.53 -2.01
CA GLY A 352 2.54 6.50 -2.88
C GLY A 352 3.63 5.74 -3.65
N TYR A 353 4.58 6.46 -4.28
CA TYR A 353 5.70 5.85 -4.99
C TYR A 353 6.57 5.00 -4.05
N LEU A 354 6.90 5.50 -2.86
CA LEU A 354 7.72 4.77 -1.89
C LEU A 354 7.00 3.50 -1.42
N ASN A 355 5.73 3.58 -1.05
CA ASN A 355 4.94 2.43 -0.65
C ASN A 355 4.88 1.35 -1.74
N LEU A 356 4.64 1.74 -3.01
CA LEU A 356 4.70 0.79 -4.12
C LEU A 356 6.08 0.15 -4.29
N SER A 357 7.17 0.89 -3.99
CA SER A 357 8.53 0.38 -4.14
C SER A 357 8.95 -0.62 -3.06
N TYR A 358 8.24 -0.65 -1.93
CA TYR A 358 8.51 -1.62 -0.85
C TYR A 358 8.00 -3.01 -1.21
N TYR A 359 6.85 -3.11 -1.85
CA TYR A 359 6.32 -4.37 -2.33
C TYR A 359 7.04 -4.87 -3.59
N THR A 360 6.89 -6.15 -3.91
CA THR A 360 7.30 -6.72 -5.20
C THR A 360 6.13 -6.58 -6.18
N TRP A 361 5.84 -5.33 -6.57
CA TRP A 361 4.73 -5.00 -7.45
C TRP A 361 5.20 -4.46 -8.80
N SER A 362 4.48 -4.82 -9.84
CA SER A 362 4.81 -4.47 -11.23
C SER A 362 4.59 -2.99 -11.57
N GLU A 363 3.97 -2.21 -10.70
CA GLU A 363 3.70 -0.78 -10.87
C GLU A 363 4.99 0.04 -11.02
N ILE A 364 6.05 -0.32 -10.29
CA ILE A 364 7.31 0.43 -10.33
C ILE A 364 7.96 0.37 -11.71
N PRO A 365 8.26 -0.80 -12.32
CA PRO A 365 8.76 -0.84 -13.70
C PRO A 365 7.72 -0.34 -14.72
N PHE A 366 6.43 -0.51 -14.47
CA PHE A 366 5.38 0.04 -15.32
C PHE A 366 5.46 1.57 -15.42
N MET A 367 5.65 2.29 -14.30
CA MET A 367 5.79 3.76 -14.30
C MET A 367 7.02 4.22 -15.10
N LEU A 368 8.12 3.48 -15.07
CA LEU A 368 9.29 3.77 -15.93
C LEU A 368 8.94 3.69 -17.42
N PHE A 369 8.35 2.55 -17.83
CA PHE A 369 7.99 2.35 -19.25
C PHE A 369 6.91 3.31 -19.70
N LEU A 370 5.96 3.63 -18.84
CA LEU A 370 4.92 4.61 -19.10
C LEU A 370 5.49 6.02 -19.26
N LEU A 371 6.45 6.41 -18.42
CA LEU A 371 7.16 7.69 -18.58
C LEU A 371 8.00 7.71 -19.86
N CYS A 372 8.70 6.62 -20.20
CA CYS A 372 9.42 6.48 -21.46
C CYS A 372 8.47 6.66 -22.65
N PHE A 373 7.33 5.97 -22.64
CA PHE A 373 6.31 6.10 -23.67
C PHE A 373 5.84 7.56 -23.80
N ALA A 374 5.45 8.19 -22.68
CA ALA A 374 4.94 9.55 -22.65
C ALA A 374 5.93 10.57 -23.25
N LEU A 375 7.20 10.48 -22.87
CA LEU A 375 8.24 11.42 -23.31
C LEU A 375 8.63 11.20 -24.77
N LEU A 376 8.71 9.94 -25.22
CA LEU A 376 8.93 9.61 -26.65
C LEU A 376 7.75 10.06 -27.48
N PHE A 377 6.53 9.77 -27.05
CA PHE A 377 5.31 10.17 -27.76
C PHE A 377 5.21 11.68 -27.89
N ALA A 378 5.41 12.43 -26.80
CA ALA A 378 5.47 13.90 -26.83
C ALA A 378 6.58 14.43 -27.77
N ARG A 379 7.72 13.76 -27.82
CA ARG A 379 8.82 14.12 -28.73
C ARG A 379 8.45 13.90 -30.19
N ILE A 380 7.81 12.78 -30.53
CA ILE A 380 7.31 12.47 -31.87
C ILE A 380 6.26 13.50 -32.30
N LEU A 381 5.30 13.79 -31.44
CA LEU A 381 4.22 14.74 -31.74
C LEU A 381 4.75 16.14 -32.09
N ARG A 382 5.79 16.60 -31.39
CA ARG A 382 6.37 17.97 -31.58
C ARG A 382 7.27 18.09 -32.78
N LYS A 383 7.89 17.01 -33.23
CA LYS A 383 8.78 17.06 -34.40
C LYS A 383 8.00 16.93 -35.72
N GLU A 384 8.37 17.70 -36.73
CA GLU A 384 7.75 17.57 -38.05
C GLU A 384 8.12 16.25 -38.71
N ARG A 385 9.42 15.89 -38.64
CA ARG A 385 9.96 14.63 -39.18
C ARG A 385 10.71 13.87 -38.09
N PRO A 386 10.03 13.05 -37.28
CA PRO A 386 10.67 12.21 -36.29
C PRO A 386 11.52 11.13 -36.95
N ALA A 387 12.66 10.77 -36.34
CA ALA A 387 13.48 9.66 -36.82
C ALA A 387 12.76 8.32 -36.68
N PRO A 388 12.92 7.37 -37.61
CA PRO A 388 12.26 6.06 -37.56
C PRO A 388 12.49 5.29 -36.26
N GLY A 389 13.72 5.36 -35.71
CA GLY A 389 14.05 4.70 -34.45
C GLY A 389 13.21 5.16 -33.23
N TRP A 390 12.60 6.36 -33.28
CA TRP A 390 11.73 6.81 -32.18
C TRP A 390 10.38 6.12 -32.20
N TYR A 391 9.87 5.76 -33.39
CA TYR A 391 8.64 4.97 -33.50
C TYR A 391 8.86 3.54 -32.99
N ALA A 392 10.00 2.94 -33.35
CA ALA A 392 10.37 1.63 -32.80
C ALA A 392 10.53 1.67 -31.27
N ALA A 393 11.23 2.68 -30.73
CA ALA A 393 11.37 2.87 -29.29
C ALA A 393 10.01 3.08 -28.59
N LEU A 394 9.09 3.84 -29.23
CA LEU A 394 7.73 4.02 -28.73
C LEU A 394 6.96 2.70 -28.69
N GLY A 395 7.07 1.90 -29.77
CA GLY A 395 6.44 0.57 -29.85
C GLY A 395 6.96 -0.36 -28.74
N ILE A 396 8.28 -0.40 -28.55
CA ILE A 396 8.90 -1.20 -27.47
C ILE A 396 8.41 -0.71 -26.10
N ALA A 397 8.42 0.60 -25.84
CA ALA A 397 7.94 1.14 -24.56
C ALA A 397 6.46 0.78 -24.30
N GLY A 398 5.60 0.85 -25.32
CA GLY A 398 4.19 0.46 -25.20
C GLY A 398 3.99 -1.04 -24.97
N ILE A 399 4.79 -1.89 -25.64
CA ILE A 399 4.79 -3.35 -25.39
C ILE A 399 5.27 -3.64 -23.96
N CYS A 400 6.34 -2.95 -23.48
CA CYS A 400 6.81 -3.11 -22.11
C CYS A 400 5.76 -2.66 -21.08
N CYS A 401 5.00 -1.58 -21.34
CA CYS A 401 3.86 -1.21 -20.51
C CYS A 401 2.84 -2.36 -20.41
N PHE A 402 2.50 -2.98 -21.53
CA PHE A 402 1.57 -4.10 -21.56
C PHE A 402 2.14 -5.35 -20.87
N LEU A 403 3.39 -5.70 -21.12
CA LEU A 403 4.04 -6.87 -20.53
C LEU A 403 4.40 -6.71 -19.05
N THR A 404 4.30 -5.51 -18.48
CA THR A 404 4.35 -5.26 -17.03
C THR A 404 2.97 -5.29 -16.40
N ARG A 405 1.95 -4.78 -17.10
CA ARG A 405 0.54 -4.76 -16.64
C ARG A 405 -0.39 -4.84 -17.84
N TYR A 406 -1.37 -5.72 -17.82
CA TYR A 406 -2.35 -5.87 -18.93
C TYR A 406 -3.04 -4.54 -19.27
N TYR A 407 -3.23 -3.65 -18.28
CA TYR A 407 -3.73 -2.29 -18.51
C TYR A 407 -2.85 -1.44 -19.42
N GLY A 408 -1.58 -1.78 -19.58
CA GLY A 408 -0.66 -1.05 -20.46
C GLY A 408 -1.16 -0.88 -21.89
N LEU A 409 -2.17 -1.68 -22.32
CA LEU A 409 -2.86 -1.49 -23.59
C LEU A 409 -3.51 -0.10 -23.74
N PHE A 410 -3.83 0.59 -22.65
CA PHE A 410 -4.46 1.93 -22.70
C PHE A 410 -3.62 2.96 -23.45
N VAL A 411 -2.29 2.81 -23.50
CA VAL A 411 -1.41 3.74 -24.24
C VAL A 411 -1.74 3.79 -25.73
N TRP A 412 -2.28 2.71 -26.28
CA TRP A 412 -2.72 2.67 -27.67
C TRP A 412 -4.08 3.34 -27.86
N ILE A 413 -4.95 3.36 -26.84
CA ILE A 413 -6.17 4.17 -26.82
C ILE A 413 -5.78 5.65 -26.92
N VAL A 414 -4.83 6.10 -26.08
CA VAL A 414 -4.31 7.48 -26.13
C VAL A 414 -3.71 7.78 -27.50
N THR A 415 -2.91 6.86 -28.05
CA THR A 415 -2.36 7.02 -29.40
C THR A 415 -3.47 7.21 -30.43
N GLY A 416 -4.53 6.39 -30.38
CA GLY A 416 -5.70 6.50 -31.23
C GLY A 416 -6.41 7.87 -31.14
N LEU A 417 -6.58 8.41 -29.93
CA LEU A 417 -7.13 9.77 -29.74
C LEU A 417 -6.26 10.84 -30.42
N TYR A 418 -4.94 10.75 -30.27
CA TYR A 418 -4.05 11.69 -30.94
C TYR A 418 -3.99 11.48 -32.47
N LEU A 419 -4.17 10.27 -32.98
CA LEU A 419 -4.30 10.02 -34.41
C LEU A 419 -5.52 10.75 -35.00
N ILE A 420 -6.65 10.79 -34.29
CA ILE A 420 -7.83 11.56 -34.69
C ILE A 420 -7.50 13.04 -34.78
N VAL A 421 -6.80 13.58 -33.78
CA VAL A 421 -6.38 15.00 -33.77
C VAL A 421 -5.43 15.31 -34.95
N LEU A 422 -4.42 14.45 -35.18
CA LEU A 422 -3.46 14.61 -36.29
C LEU A 422 -4.15 14.52 -37.65
N LEU A 423 -5.11 13.62 -37.84
CA LEU A 423 -5.90 13.52 -39.07
C LEU A 423 -6.78 14.76 -39.30
N ALA A 424 -7.37 15.30 -38.24
CA ALA A 424 -8.13 16.56 -38.31
C ALA A 424 -7.22 17.75 -38.70
N GLU A 425 -6.01 17.81 -38.16
CA GLU A 425 -5.01 18.81 -38.58
C GLU A 425 -4.57 18.60 -40.01
N TYR A 426 -4.32 17.35 -40.43
CA TYR A 426 -3.95 17.04 -41.81
C TYR A 426 -5.05 17.48 -42.80
N ARG A 427 -6.34 17.23 -42.47
CA ARG A 427 -7.45 17.69 -43.32
C ARG A 427 -7.42 19.21 -43.55
N LYS A 428 -6.97 19.99 -42.55
CA LYS A 428 -6.86 21.46 -42.65
C LYS A 428 -5.61 21.92 -43.41
N LYS A 429 -4.44 21.35 -43.07
CA LYS A 429 -3.13 21.81 -43.55
C LYS A 429 -2.68 21.12 -44.84
N ARG A 430 -3.15 19.89 -45.11
CA ARG A 430 -2.77 19.05 -46.27
C ARG A 430 -1.25 18.80 -46.40
N GLU A 431 -0.53 18.84 -45.27
CA GLU A 431 0.92 18.65 -45.24
C GLU A 431 1.31 17.16 -45.33
N ARG A 432 2.10 16.76 -46.34
CA ARG A 432 2.54 15.35 -46.51
C ARG A 432 3.32 14.81 -45.30
N ALA A 433 4.14 15.68 -44.66
CA ALA A 433 4.90 15.31 -43.46
C ALA A 433 4.01 14.90 -42.29
N LEU A 434 2.89 15.61 -42.13
CA LEU A 434 1.88 15.30 -41.08
C LEU A 434 1.18 13.98 -41.37
N LEU A 435 0.85 13.70 -42.63
CA LEU A 435 0.27 12.41 -43.04
C LEU A 435 1.25 11.26 -42.78
N ALA A 436 2.50 11.41 -43.18
CA ALA A 436 3.53 10.39 -42.97
C ALA A 436 3.76 10.10 -41.48
N LYS A 437 3.79 11.14 -40.63
CA LYS A 437 3.89 11.01 -39.18
C LYS A 437 2.67 10.24 -38.60
N THR A 438 1.47 10.59 -39.05
CA THR A 438 0.23 9.94 -38.61
C THR A 438 0.21 8.46 -39.03
N ALA A 439 0.59 8.15 -40.27
CA ALA A 439 0.68 6.79 -40.76
C ALA A 439 1.73 5.95 -40.01
N ALA A 440 2.89 6.53 -39.72
CA ALA A 440 3.93 5.85 -38.93
C ALA A 440 3.49 5.55 -37.50
N LEU A 441 2.81 6.50 -36.81
CA LEU A 441 2.23 6.27 -35.50
C LEU A 441 1.14 5.20 -35.53
N ALA A 442 0.27 5.24 -36.54
CA ALA A 442 -0.78 4.24 -36.71
C ALA A 442 -0.20 2.83 -36.94
N ALA A 443 0.85 2.73 -37.77
CA ALA A 443 1.57 1.47 -37.99
C ALA A 443 2.24 0.96 -36.71
N THR A 444 2.88 1.85 -35.91
CA THR A 444 3.47 1.49 -34.61
C THR A 444 2.41 0.94 -33.67
N ALA A 445 1.29 1.64 -33.52
CA ALA A 445 0.19 1.20 -32.65
C ALA A 445 -0.40 -0.14 -33.12
N LEU A 446 -0.59 -0.32 -34.42
CA LEU A 446 -1.13 -1.56 -35.00
C LEU A 446 -0.19 -2.74 -34.74
N VAL A 447 1.10 -2.60 -35.09
CA VAL A 447 2.10 -3.67 -34.88
C VAL A 447 2.21 -4.05 -33.42
N SER A 448 2.32 -3.05 -32.54
CA SER A 448 2.44 -3.30 -31.09
C SER A 448 1.14 -3.90 -30.52
N GLY A 449 -0.02 -3.44 -31.00
CA GLY A 449 -1.32 -4.01 -30.62
C GLY A 449 -1.47 -5.47 -31.04
N VAL A 450 -1.07 -5.81 -32.28
CA VAL A 450 -1.06 -7.19 -32.78
C VAL A 450 -0.14 -8.08 -31.95
N LEU A 451 1.07 -7.61 -31.61
CA LEU A 451 2.00 -8.37 -30.74
C LEU A 451 1.42 -8.57 -29.34
N SER A 452 0.79 -7.56 -28.76
CA SER A 452 0.13 -7.66 -27.45
C SER A 452 -1.06 -8.64 -27.48
N MET A 453 -1.87 -8.60 -28.54
CA MET A 453 -2.97 -9.55 -28.74
C MET A 453 -2.47 -10.97 -28.98
N GLY A 454 -1.34 -11.11 -29.69
CA GLY A 454 -0.66 -12.39 -29.88
C GLY A 454 -0.23 -13.02 -28.56
N TYR A 455 0.28 -12.21 -27.64
CA TYR A 455 0.61 -12.68 -26.29
C TYR A 455 -0.63 -13.15 -25.49
N LEU A 456 -1.72 -12.39 -25.53
CA LEU A 456 -2.98 -12.81 -24.89
C LEU A 456 -3.55 -14.07 -25.53
N PHE A 457 -3.44 -14.20 -26.85
CA PHE A 457 -3.86 -15.40 -27.57
C PHE A 457 -3.00 -16.61 -27.17
N MET A 458 -1.68 -16.42 -27.05
CA MET A 458 -0.77 -17.47 -26.55
C MET A 458 -1.16 -17.91 -25.13
N ASN A 459 -1.40 -16.97 -24.21
CA ASN A 459 -1.88 -17.28 -22.86
C ASN A 459 -3.19 -18.09 -22.90
N LYS A 460 -4.12 -17.71 -23.77
CA LYS A 460 -5.38 -18.45 -23.93
C LYS A 460 -5.18 -19.88 -24.42
N VAL A 461 -4.23 -20.09 -25.33
CA VAL A 461 -3.91 -21.44 -25.83
C VAL A 461 -3.27 -22.29 -24.74
N MET A 462 -2.35 -21.71 -23.95
CA MET A 462 -1.55 -22.44 -22.96
C MET A 462 -2.28 -22.62 -21.62
N ASN A 463 -3.15 -21.68 -21.21
CA ASN A 463 -3.82 -21.68 -19.92
C ASN A 463 -5.35 -21.84 -20.01
N GLY A 464 -5.92 -21.81 -21.23
CA GLY A 464 -7.39 -21.77 -21.43
C GLY A 464 -8.00 -20.35 -21.32
N MET A 465 -7.35 -19.42 -20.60
CA MET A 465 -7.79 -18.05 -20.39
C MET A 465 -6.70 -17.05 -20.74
N ALA A 466 -7.07 -15.93 -21.38
CA ALA A 466 -6.09 -14.91 -21.82
C ALA A 466 -5.37 -14.21 -20.66
N SER A 467 -5.99 -14.12 -19.48
CA SER A 467 -5.45 -13.49 -18.26
C SER A 467 -5.28 -14.48 -17.10
N GLY A 468 -5.15 -15.78 -17.40
CA GLY A 468 -4.89 -16.84 -16.43
C GLY A 468 -6.07 -17.24 -15.55
N VAL A 469 -6.93 -16.29 -15.20
CA VAL A 469 -8.11 -16.50 -14.34
C VAL A 469 -9.34 -15.85 -14.96
N SER A 470 -10.54 -16.34 -14.57
CA SER A 470 -11.78 -15.67 -14.91
C SER A 470 -11.86 -14.34 -14.17
N ARG A 471 -12.10 -13.27 -14.91
CA ARG A 471 -12.28 -11.92 -14.36
C ARG A 471 -13.69 -11.41 -14.60
N THR A 472 -14.66 -12.31 -14.73
CA THR A 472 -16.06 -11.95 -14.90
C THR A 472 -16.63 -11.55 -13.54
N MET A 473 -17.16 -10.35 -13.47
CA MET A 473 -17.78 -9.82 -12.27
C MET A 473 -19.25 -10.22 -12.23
N TRP A 474 -19.71 -10.82 -11.13
CA TRP A 474 -21.11 -11.25 -10.96
C TRP A 474 -21.59 -11.21 -9.50
N TRP A 475 -20.75 -10.82 -8.53
CA TRP A 475 -21.09 -10.77 -7.09
C TRP A 475 -20.70 -9.47 -6.36
N ASP A 476 -20.02 -8.51 -7.02
CA ASP A 476 -19.63 -7.29 -6.36
C ASP A 476 -20.82 -6.34 -6.17
N ASP A 477 -20.94 -5.77 -4.98
CA ASP A 477 -21.88 -4.67 -4.72
C ASP A 477 -21.31 -3.38 -5.34
N TYR A 478 -21.99 -2.87 -6.37
CA TYR A 478 -21.60 -1.61 -7.03
C TYR A 478 -21.64 -0.40 -6.10
N ARG A 479 -22.40 -0.44 -5.02
CA ARG A 479 -22.44 0.64 -4.02
C ARG A 479 -21.13 0.68 -3.26
N ILE A 480 -20.70 -0.45 -2.69
CA ILE A 480 -19.41 -0.57 -1.98
C ILE A 480 -18.27 -0.17 -2.91
N LEU A 481 -18.26 -0.69 -4.13
CA LEU A 481 -17.25 -0.37 -5.13
C LEU A 481 -17.20 1.13 -5.47
N THR A 482 -18.34 1.81 -5.49
CA THR A 482 -18.41 3.26 -5.76
C THR A 482 -17.91 4.06 -4.55
N ASP A 483 -18.19 3.63 -3.35
CA ASP A 483 -17.71 4.27 -2.14
C ASP A 483 -16.18 4.14 -2.04
N ASP A 484 -15.63 2.95 -2.30
CA ASP A 484 -14.18 2.72 -2.38
C ASP A 484 -13.51 3.58 -3.47
N LEU A 485 -14.18 3.75 -4.63
CA LEU A 485 -13.70 4.65 -5.68
C LEU A 485 -13.61 6.10 -5.20
N ILE A 486 -14.66 6.59 -4.53
CA ILE A 486 -14.69 7.97 -4.02
C ILE A 486 -13.58 8.19 -3.00
N GLU A 487 -13.40 7.28 -2.06
CA GLU A 487 -12.35 7.34 -1.05
C GLU A 487 -10.95 7.26 -1.66
N SER A 488 -10.75 6.35 -2.60
CA SER A 488 -9.48 6.20 -3.32
C SER A 488 -9.10 7.44 -4.13
N LEU A 489 -10.04 8.05 -4.81
CA LEU A 489 -9.80 9.30 -5.57
C LEU A 489 -9.48 10.48 -4.65
N LEU A 490 -10.07 10.55 -3.47
CA LEU A 490 -9.73 11.55 -2.46
C LEU A 490 -8.34 11.30 -1.89
N THR A 491 -8.05 10.09 -1.50
CA THR A 491 -6.73 9.69 -0.99
C THR A 491 -5.65 10.00 -2.02
N GLU A 492 -5.89 9.69 -3.29
CA GLU A 492 -4.96 9.97 -4.38
C GLU A 492 -4.74 11.46 -4.62
N PHE A 493 -5.78 12.28 -4.48
CA PHE A 493 -5.63 13.73 -4.52
C PHE A 493 -4.67 14.24 -3.43
N PHE A 494 -4.77 13.70 -2.20
CA PHE A 494 -3.84 14.06 -1.13
C PHE A 494 -2.45 13.49 -1.38
N ASN A 495 -2.33 12.32 -2.00
CA ASN A 495 -1.05 11.72 -2.39
C ASN A 495 -0.27 12.60 -3.38
N ILE A 496 -0.92 13.41 -4.23
CA ILE A 496 -0.22 14.41 -5.07
C ILE A 496 0.67 15.31 -4.20
N PHE A 497 0.24 15.59 -2.96
CA PHE A 497 0.98 16.39 -1.99
C PHE A 497 1.79 15.53 -1.00
N SER A 498 1.95 14.23 -1.26
CA SER A 498 2.63 13.28 -0.36
C SER A 498 1.97 13.18 1.03
N MET A 499 0.66 13.21 1.08
CA MET A 499 -0.13 13.08 2.30
C MET A 499 -0.98 11.82 2.20
N GLN A 500 -0.75 10.86 3.09
CA GLN A 500 -1.69 9.76 3.35
C GLN A 500 -2.44 10.10 4.64
N ILE A 501 -3.70 10.39 4.52
CA ILE A 501 -4.57 10.78 5.65
C ILE A 501 -5.92 10.04 5.52
N PRO A 502 -5.89 8.69 5.55
CA PRO A 502 -7.10 7.89 5.40
C PRO A 502 -8.16 8.25 6.45
N GLU A 503 -7.76 8.43 7.71
CA GLU A 503 -8.69 8.78 8.80
C GLU A 503 -9.41 10.12 8.53
N LEU A 504 -8.69 11.12 7.99
CA LEU A 504 -9.30 12.39 7.61
C LEU A 504 -10.31 12.20 6.46
N VAL A 505 -9.97 11.35 5.49
CA VAL A 505 -10.84 11.06 4.35
C VAL A 505 -12.09 10.30 4.82
N GLU A 506 -11.94 9.31 5.67
CA GLU A 506 -13.03 8.55 6.26
C GLU A 506 -13.98 9.45 7.08
N GLY A 507 -13.43 10.38 7.85
CA GLY A 507 -14.20 11.32 8.68
C GLY A 507 -15.03 12.35 7.90
N PHE A 508 -14.85 12.50 6.57
CA PHE A 508 -15.65 13.43 5.81
C PHE A 508 -17.08 12.90 5.55
N PRO A 509 -18.13 13.72 5.74
CA PRO A 509 -19.48 13.35 5.33
C PRO A 509 -19.52 12.97 3.84
N TYR A 510 -20.20 11.89 3.50
CA TYR A 510 -20.27 11.32 2.14
C TYR A 510 -20.56 12.37 1.06
N ARG A 511 -21.53 13.27 1.29
CA ARG A 511 -21.87 14.33 0.34
C ARG A 511 -20.70 15.29 0.07
N ILE A 512 -19.85 15.53 1.07
CA ILE A 512 -18.64 16.35 0.92
C ILE A 512 -17.60 15.59 0.10
N LYS A 513 -17.41 14.29 0.37
CA LYS A 513 -16.51 13.42 -0.41
C LYS A 513 -16.88 13.48 -1.90
N VAL A 514 -18.16 13.23 -2.23
CA VAL A 514 -18.66 13.28 -3.62
C VAL A 514 -18.46 14.64 -4.25
N PHE A 515 -18.79 15.73 -3.54
CA PHE A 515 -18.63 17.09 -4.07
C PHE A 515 -17.17 17.42 -4.40
N VAL A 516 -16.25 17.07 -3.50
CA VAL A 516 -14.80 17.30 -3.69
C VAL A 516 -14.29 16.46 -4.86
N VAL A 517 -14.64 15.17 -4.95
CA VAL A 517 -14.25 14.27 -6.06
C VAL A 517 -14.75 14.80 -7.40
N VAL A 518 -16.03 15.23 -7.49
CA VAL A 518 -16.58 15.84 -8.72
C VAL A 518 -15.81 17.09 -9.10
N GLY A 519 -15.43 17.92 -8.10
CA GLY A 519 -14.59 19.10 -8.32
C GLY A 519 -13.20 18.75 -8.87
N ILE A 520 -12.54 17.76 -8.28
CA ILE A 520 -11.22 17.25 -8.70
C ILE A 520 -11.29 16.71 -10.13
N LEU A 521 -12.21 15.80 -10.40
CA LEU A 521 -12.39 15.18 -11.71
C LEU A 521 -12.72 16.22 -12.80
N SER A 522 -13.59 17.20 -12.46
CA SER A 522 -13.91 18.31 -13.35
C SER A 522 -12.67 19.17 -13.65
N GLY A 523 -11.85 19.45 -12.65
CA GLY A 523 -10.60 20.20 -12.79
C GLY A 523 -9.58 19.46 -13.66
N ILE A 524 -9.36 18.18 -13.42
CA ILE A 524 -8.45 17.33 -14.19
C ILE A 524 -8.97 17.16 -15.62
N GLY A 525 -10.27 16.88 -15.79
CA GLY A 525 -10.90 16.77 -17.10
C GLY A 525 -10.80 18.08 -17.91
N TRP A 526 -11.02 19.23 -17.27
CA TRP A 526 -10.82 20.53 -17.89
C TRP A 526 -9.35 20.76 -18.31
N LEU A 527 -8.39 20.38 -17.47
CA LEU A 527 -6.97 20.44 -17.81
C LEU A 527 -6.65 19.54 -19.00
N ALA A 528 -7.18 18.32 -19.04
CA ALA A 528 -7.00 17.40 -20.16
C ALA A 528 -7.57 17.96 -21.46
N VAL A 529 -8.81 18.44 -21.47
CA VAL A 529 -9.48 19.04 -22.64
C VAL A 529 -8.72 20.28 -23.12
N LYS A 530 -8.32 21.17 -22.21
CA LYS A 530 -7.56 22.38 -22.54
C LYS A 530 -6.19 22.07 -23.17
N ASN A 531 -5.58 20.99 -22.77
CA ASN A 531 -4.23 20.60 -23.18
C ASN A 531 -4.19 19.55 -24.30
N CYS A 532 -5.27 18.79 -24.57
CA CYS A 532 -5.27 17.68 -25.54
C CYS A 532 -4.84 18.09 -26.96
N ARG A 533 -5.07 19.36 -27.35
CA ARG A 533 -4.65 19.90 -28.65
C ARG A 533 -3.24 20.51 -28.66
N ARG A 534 -2.58 20.51 -27.50
CA ARG A 534 -1.23 21.04 -27.36
C ARG A 534 -0.27 19.87 -27.31
N PHE A 535 0.60 19.71 -28.27
CA PHE A 535 1.58 18.62 -28.32
C PHE A 535 2.80 18.88 -27.39
N THR A 536 2.55 19.38 -26.18
CA THR A 536 3.60 19.57 -25.17
C THR A 536 3.80 18.29 -24.36
N ARG A 537 4.90 18.19 -23.64
CA ARG A 537 5.17 17.06 -22.74
C ARG A 537 4.11 16.96 -21.66
N GLU A 538 3.82 18.07 -21.04
CA GLU A 538 2.86 18.19 -19.95
C GLU A 538 1.45 17.79 -20.43
N SER A 539 1.08 18.16 -21.64
CA SER A 539 -0.22 17.78 -22.22
C SER A 539 -0.35 16.28 -22.42
N VAL A 540 0.71 15.64 -22.93
CA VAL A 540 0.72 14.18 -23.15
C VAL A 540 0.66 13.44 -21.81
N LEU A 541 1.40 13.90 -20.79
CA LEU A 541 1.38 13.31 -19.45
C LEU A 541 -0.01 13.39 -18.83
N ILE A 542 -0.68 14.55 -18.92
CA ILE A 542 -2.04 14.72 -18.38
C ILE A 542 -3.04 13.80 -19.11
N VAL A 543 -2.99 13.76 -20.44
CA VAL A 543 -3.93 12.93 -21.23
C VAL A 543 -3.71 11.46 -20.93
N LEU A 544 -2.46 11.00 -20.81
CA LEU A 544 -2.14 9.62 -20.42
C LEU A 544 -2.67 9.30 -19.03
N ALA A 545 -2.46 10.18 -18.04
CA ALA A 545 -2.94 9.99 -16.69
C ALA A 545 -4.48 9.87 -16.64
N VAL A 546 -5.19 10.84 -17.25
CA VAL A 546 -6.66 10.84 -17.26
C VAL A 546 -7.24 9.64 -17.99
N VAL A 547 -6.67 9.26 -19.14
CA VAL A 547 -7.17 8.09 -19.88
C VAL A 547 -6.85 6.80 -19.12
N TYR A 548 -5.70 6.72 -18.43
CA TYR A 548 -5.39 5.59 -17.55
C TYR A 548 -6.47 5.41 -16.49
N ASP A 549 -6.79 6.46 -15.71
CA ASP A 549 -7.81 6.38 -14.66
C ASP A 549 -9.19 6.01 -15.23
N VAL A 550 -9.60 6.65 -16.32
CA VAL A 550 -10.90 6.36 -16.96
C VAL A 550 -10.98 4.91 -17.43
N VAL A 551 -9.92 4.41 -18.07
CA VAL A 551 -9.89 3.01 -18.54
C VAL A 551 -9.85 2.05 -17.36
N PHE A 552 -9.04 2.34 -16.33
CA PHE A 552 -8.95 1.52 -15.13
C PHE A 552 -10.31 1.42 -14.42
N ILE A 553 -10.95 2.56 -14.14
CA ILE A 553 -12.27 2.61 -13.51
C ILE A 553 -13.29 1.81 -14.36
N ALA A 554 -13.33 2.04 -15.67
CA ALA A 554 -14.27 1.33 -16.55
C ALA A 554 -14.05 -0.19 -16.54
N VAL A 555 -12.79 -0.64 -16.58
CA VAL A 555 -12.45 -2.08 -16.53
C VAL A 555 -12.83 -2.68 -15.18
N ARG A 556 -12.57 -1.96 -14.05
CA ARG A 556 -12.91 -2.47 -12.72
C ARG A 556 -14.42 -2.67 -12.53
N TYR A 557 -15.25 -1.81 -13.09
CA TYR A 557 -16.72 -1.98 -13.03
C TYR A 557 -17.26 -3.15 -13.85
N VAL A 558 -16.45 -3.78 -14.70
CA VAL A 558 -16.86 -4.94 -15.51
C VAL A 558 -15.99 -6.18 -15.27
N SER A 559 -15.08 -6.14 -14.30
CA SER A 559 -14.17 -7.26 -14.01
C SER A 559 -13.97 -7.45 -12.52
N SER A 560 -13.89 -8.72 -12.09
CA SER A 560 -13.53 -9.09 -10.73
C SER A 560 -12.03 -8.84 -10.51
N MET A 561 -11.72 -7.90 -9.64
CA MET A 561 -10.37 -7.53 -9.20
C MET A 561 -10.48 -6.97 -7.79
N ASP A 562 -9.33 -6.71 -7.16
CA ASP A 562 -9.28 -5.98 -5.90
C ASP A 562 -10.07 -4.67 -5.99
N SER A 563 -10.60 -4.21 -4.87
CA SER A 563 -11.32 -2.94 -4.81
C SER A 563 -10.41 -1.76 -5.16
N PHE A 564 -11.01 -0.58 -5.30
CA PHE A 564 -10.22 0.62 -5.57
C PHE A 564 -9.37 0.96 -4.34
N TYR A 565 -8.07 1.19 -4.54
CA TYR A 565 -7.17 1.78 -3.55
C TYR A 565 -5.96 2.44 -4.23
N PHE A 566 -5.13 3.16 -3.48
CA PHE A 566 -4.08 4.06 -3.98
C PHE A 566 -3.13 3.41 -5.00
N ARG A 567 -2.80 2.14 -4.85
CA ARG A 567 -1.90 1.37 -5.72
C ARG A 567 -2.25 1.53 -7.21
N PHE A 568 -3.53 1.48 -7.51
CA PHE A 568 -3.99 1.49 -8.90
C PHE A 568 -4.00 2.88 -9.52
N PHE A 569 -4.10 3.95 -8.73
CA PHE A 569 -4.11 5.33 -9.21
C PHE A 569 -2.72 5.96 -9.25
N GLU A 570 -1.76 5.45 -8.47
CA GLU A 570 -0.41 6.04 -8.36
C GLU A 570 0.32 6.21 -9.72
N PRO A 571 0.20 5.32 -10.73
CA PRO A 571 0.81 5.58 -12.04
C PRO A 571 0.28 6.85 -12.72
N ALA A 572 -1.01 7.17 -12.57
CA ALA A 572 -1.59 8.42 -13.07
C ALA A 572 -1.10 9.61 -12.25
N THR A 573 -1.13 9.51 -10.92
CA THR A 573 -0.63 10.54 -10.00
C THR A 573 0.82 10.88 -10.26
N PHE A 574 1.68 9.91 -10.46
CA PHE A 574 3.08 10.11 -10.84
C PHE A 574 3.22 10.95 -12.12
N LEU A 575 2.46 10.65 -13.17
CA LEU A 575 2.46 11.45 -14.41
C LEU A 575 1.90 12.86 -14.17
N LEU A 576 0.84 12.99 -13.38
CA LEU A 576 0.23 14.29 -13.05
C LEU A 576 1.21 15.17 -12.25
N CYS A 577 1.91 14.62 -11.26
CA CYS A 577 2.94 15.36 -10.50
C CYS A 577 4.01 15.95 -11.44
N ILE A 578 4.55 15.12 -12.35
CA ILE A 578 5.52 15.59 -13.35
C ILE A 578 4.92 16.68 -14.23
N ALA A 579 3.70 16.50 -14.72
CA ALA A 579 3.03 17.48 -15.58
C ALA A 579 2.74 18.80 -14.85
N LEU A 580 2.24 18.74 -13.62
CA LEU A 580 1.92 19.92 -12.80
C LEU A 580 3.16 20.75 -12.49
N ILE A 581 4.27 20.10 -12.11
CA ILE A 581 5.55 20.79 -11.95
C ILE A 581 5.92 21.52 -13.26
N GLY A 582 5.81 20.85 -14.41
CA GLY A 582 6.10 21.44 -15.72
C GLY A 582 5.20 22.61 -16.09
N LEU A 583 3.93 22.61 -15.70
CA LEU A 583 2.98 23.69 -15.95
C LEU A 583 3.17 24.90 -15.02
N VAL A 584 3.51 24.65 -13.78
CA VAL A 584 3.59 25.68 -12.73
C VAL A 584 4.96 26.36 -12.71
N LEU A 585 6.05 25.60 -12.87
CA LEU A 585 7.42 26.07 -12.77
C LEU A 585 7.75 27.30 -13.62
N PRO A 586 7.40 27.38 -14.93
CA PRO A 586 7.68 28.55 -15.75
C PRO A 586 6.97 29.82 -15.26
N ARG A 587 5.78 29.66 -14.65
CA ARG A 587 4.99 30.80 -14.14
C ARG A 587 5.57 31.36 -12.84
N LEU A 588 6.17 30.50 -12.02
CA LEU A 588 6.75 30.87 -10.72
C LEU A 588 8.16 31.45 -10.83
N ARG A 589 8.87 31.21 -11.93
CA ARG A 589 10.24 31.72 -12.15
C ARG A 589 10.35 33.19 -12.53
N GLY A 590 9.24 33.89 -12.75
CA GLY A 590 9.23 35.32 -12.99
C GLY A 590 9.62 36.14 -11.74
N LYS A 591 10.09 37.41 -11.94
CA LYS A 591 10.48 38.29 -10.81
C LYS A 591 9.40 38.43 -9.74
N LYS A 592 8.11 38.45 -10.14
CA LYS A 592 6.96 38.50 -9.21
C LYS A 592 6.63 37.14 -8.58
N GLY A 593 7.11 36.06 -9.17
CA GLY A 593 6.85 34.68 -8.70
C GLY A 593 7.92 34.07 -7.80
N PHE A 594 9.03 34.78 -7.55
CA PHE A 594 10.17 34.23 -6.80
C PHE A 594 9.78 33.70 -5.40
N HIS A 595 8.99 34.45 -4.65
CA HIS A 595 8.55 34.02 -3.30
C HIS A 595 7.61 32.81 -3.38
N TYR A 596 6.70 32.76 -4.37
CA TYR A 596 5.85 31.57 -4.60
C TYR A 596 6.68 30.37 -5.04
N PHE A 597 7.69 30.59 -5.90
CA PHE A 597 8.63 29.53 -6.29
C PHE A 597 9.39 28.97 -5.10
N ALA A 598 9.96 29.84 -4.27
CA ALA A 598 10.65 29.41 -3.05
C ALA A 598 9.72 28.66 -2.09
N GLY A 599 8.50 29.15 -1.91
CA GLY A 599 7.48 28.47 -1.10
C GLY A 599 7.09 27.10 -1.65
N MET A 600 6.88 26.97 -2.95
CA MET A 600 6.59 25.69 -3.60
C MET A 600 7.74 24.68 -3.41
N VAL A 601 8.98 25.12 -3.63
CA VAL A 601 10.18 24.26 -3.43
C VAL A 601 10.29 23.82 -1.99
N THR A 602 10.08 24.74 -1.04
CA THR A 602 10.11 24.41 0.38
C THR A 602 9.03 23.40 0.74
N LEU A 603 7.81 23.57 0.23
CA LEU A 603 6.72 22.63 0.45
C LEU A 603 7.06 21.25 -0.11
N LEU A 604 7.54 21.15 -1.36
CA LEU A 604 7.92 19.88 -1.97
C LEU A 604 9.06 19.19 -1.20
N LEU A 605 10.02 19.94 -0.66
CA LEU A 605 11.10 19.38 0.16
C LEU A 605 10.57 18.90 1.51
N ILE A 606 9.67 19.66 2.15
CA ILE A 606 9.05 19.26 3.42
C ILE A 606 8.24 17.99 3.22
N THR A 607 7.39 17.93 2.19
CA THR A 607 6.58 16.72 1.90
C THR A 607 7.46 15.53 1.55
N ALA A 608 8.55 15.71 0.79
CA ALA A 608 9.50 14.65 0.49
C ALA A 608 10.20 14.11 1.74
N VAL A 609 10.65 15.00 2.63
CA VAL A 609 11.25 14.62 3.92
C VAL A 609 10.22 13.91 4.79
N TRP A 610 9.02 14.46 4.90
CA TRP A 610 7.92 13.87 5.66
C TRP A 610 7.62 12.45 5.18
N SER A 611 7.42 12.25 3.87
CA SER A 611 7.13 10.92 3.29
C SER A 611 8.19 9.87 3.62
N VAL A 612 9.47 10.28 3.65
CA VAL A 612 10.57 9.36 4.00
C VAL A 612 10.54 9.00 5.49
N PHE A 613 10.09 9.93 6.36
CA PHE A 613 10.03 9.70 7.81
C PHE A 613 8.76 8.98 8.26
N GLU A 614 7.60 9.36 7.75
CA GLU A 614 6.30 8.81 8.14
C GLU A 614 6.17 7.32 7.83
N ASN A 615 6.72 6.88 6.71
CA ASN A 615 6.84 5.45 6.39
C ASN A 615 7.77 4.67 7.37
N GLY A 616 8.02 5.21 8.58
CA GLY A 616 8.94 4.64 9.57
C GLY A 616 8.38 3.53 10.44
N GLY A 617 7.07 3.49 10.62
CA GLY A 617 6.39 2.46 11.38
C GLY A 617 6.14 1.21 10.55
N MET A 618 6.35 0.03 11.13
CA MET A 618 5.70 -1.18 10.62
C MET A 618 4.26 -1.16 11.14
N ASP A 619 3.32 -1.45 10.27
CA ASP A 619 1.95 -1.72 10.68
C ASP A 619 1.92 -2.94 11.63
N SER A 620 1.00 -2.98 12.57
CA SER A 620 0.79 -4.13 13.47
C SER A 620 0.55 -5.42 12.67
N GLN A 621 -0.09 -5.31 11.52
CA GLN A 621 -0.33 -6.39 10.58
C GLN A 621 0.97 -6.94 9.97
N ASP A 622 1.93 -6.08 9.65
CA ASP A 622 3.24 -6.51 9.15
C ASP A 622 4.03 -7.30 10.19
N ASN A 623 3.97 -6.91 11.46
CA ASN A 623 4.61 -7.64 12.57
C ASN A 623 3.97 -9.02 12.79
N TYR A 624 2.66 -9.11 12.64
CA TYR A 624 1.92 -10.36 12.72
C TYR A 624 2.36 -11.35 11.63
N TYR A 625 2.42 -10.90 10.38
CA TYR A 625 2.87 -11.75 9.27
C TYR A 625 4.34 -12.20 9.39
N LEU A 626 5.22 -11.37 9.94
CA LEU A 626 6.61 -11.77 10.18
C LEU A 626 6.73 -12.84 11.25
N ALA A 627 5.92 -12.74 12.31
CA ALA A 627 5.89 -13.78 13.35
C ALA A 627 5.34 -15.12 12.83
N LEU A 628 4.32 -15.08 11.96
CA LEU A 628 3.80 -16.26 11.27
C LEU A 628 4.81 -16.87 10.32
N GLU A 629 5.63 -16.08 9.64
CA GLU A 629 6.57 -16.55 8.63
C GLU A 629 7.59 -17.55 9.18
N GLU A 630 8.12 -17.32 10.37
CA GLU A 630 9.04 -18.28 11.01
C GLU A 630 8.35 -19.59 11.33
N GLN A 631 7.11 -19.54 11.82
CA GLN A 631 6.30 -20.72 12.11
C GLN A 631 5.95 -21.49 10.83
N TRP A 632 5.65 -20.81 9.74
CA TRP A 632 5.42 -21.46 8.44
C TRP A 632 6.66 -22.17 7.94
N LYS A 633 7.82 -21.53 8.00
CA LYS A 633 9.08 -22.15 7.58
C LYS A 633 9.35 -23.44 8.36
N GLU A 634 9.08 -23.43 9.64
CA GLU A 634 9.23 -24.61 10.50
C GLU A 634 8.20 -25.70 10.15
N ALA A 635 6.94 -25.35 9.98
CA ALA A 635 5.87 -26.27 9.61
C ALA A 635 6.11 -26.91 8.23
N TYR A 636 6.52 -26.10 7.25
CA TYR A 636 6.81 -26.58 5.88
C TYR A 636 8.13 -27.36 5.75
N ALA A 637 9.05 -27.25 6.71
CA ALA A 637 10.33 -27.93 6.63
C ALA A 637 10.22 -29.45 6.52
N GLY A 638 9.17 -30.04 7.10
CA GLY A 638 8.90 -31.48 7.07
C GLY A 638 8.15 -31.98 5.83
N ILE A 639 7.65 -31.08 4.97
CA ILE A 639 6.87 -31.45 3.78
C ILE A 639 7.81 -31.80 2.62
N PRO A 640 7.68 -33.00 1.98
CA PRO A 640 8.51 -33.37 0.85
C PRO A 640 8.35 -32.45 -0.36
N GLU A 641 9.42 -32.35 -1.17
CA GLU A 641 9.37 -31.66 -2.47
C GLU A 641 8.28 -32.28 -3.38
N LYS A 642 7.71 -31.46 -4.25
CA LYS A 642 6.67 -31.84 -5.22
C LYS A 642 5.37 -32.35 -4.59
N SER A 643 5.13 -32.04 -3.32
CA SER A 643 3.86 -32.30 -2.67
C SER A 643 2.82 -31.26 -3.07
N VAL A 644 1.56 -31.65 -3.03
CA VAL A 644 0.41 -30.74 -3.08
C VAL A 644 -0.06 -30.49 -1.67
N VAL A 645 0.00 -29.23 -1.23
CA VAL A 645 -0.30 -28.81 0.14
C VAL A 645 -1.51 -27.90 0.15
N ILE A 646 -2.48 -28.23 0.97
CA ILE A 646 -3.61 -27.34 1.29
C ILE A 646 -3.25 -26.57 2.55
N PHE A 647 -3.42 -25.24 2.51
CA PHE A 647 -3.10 -24.39 3.63
C PHE A 647 -4.09 -23.22 3.77
N ASN A 648 -4.05 -22.56 4.89
CA ASN A 648 -4.82 -21.35 5.12
C ASN A 648 -3.85 -20.18 5.34
N ASP A 649 -3.46 -19.57 4.25
CA ASP A 649 -2.57 -18.41 4.18
C ASP A 649 -3.16 -17.41 3.19
N ILE A 650 -3.55 -16.25 3.67
CA ILE A 650 -4.21 -15.22 2.87
C ILE A 650 -3.24 -14.58 1.86
N ASP A 651 -1.96 -14.48 2.21
CA ASP A 651 -0.97 -13.74 1.43
C ASP A 651 -0.12 -14.61 0.48
N PHE A 652 -0.36 -15.90 0.44
CA PHE A 652 0.41 -16.86 -0.38
C PHE A 652 1.94 -16.77 -0.19
N ARG A 653 2.39 -16.34 0.98
CA ARG A 653 3.83 -16.16 1.28
C ARG A 653 4.58 -17.47 1.22
N SER A 654 3.93 -18.55 1.67
CA SER A 654 4.41 -19.92 1.57
C SER A 654 4.79 -20.30 0.15
N SER A 655 4.05 -19.87 -0.87
CA SER A 655 4.33 -20.19 -2.27
C SER A 655 5.67 -19.66 -2.77
N TYR A 656 6.15 -18.58 -2.20
CA TYR A 656 7.48 -18.04 -2.48
C TYR A 656 8.58 -18.81 -1.74
N TYR A 657 8.34 -19.18 -0.47
CA TYR A 657 9.35 -19.89 0.34
C TYR A 657 9.53 -21.34 -0.07
N ARG A 658 8.49 -21.98 -0.60
CA ARG A 658 8.50 -23.37 -1.06
C ARG A 658 7.97 -23.46 -2.51
N PRO A 659 8.71 -22.89 -3.49
CA PRO A 659 8.31 -22.97 -4.89
C PRO A 659 8.35 -24.40 -5.46
N ASP A 660 8.86 -25.34 -4.70
CA ASP A 660 8.93 -26.80 -4.99
C ASP A 660 7.67 -27.56 -4.59
N VAL A 661 6.67 -26.91 -3.97
CA VAL A 661 5.37 -27.50 -3.64
C VAL A 661 4.24 -26.77 -4.36
N VAL A 662 3.15 -27.47 -4.65
CA VAL A 662 1.91 -26.84 -5.15
C VAL A 662 1.03 -26.49 -3.98
N GLU A 663 0.48 -25.31 -3.97
CA GLU A 663 -0.34 -24.80 -2.87
C GLU A 663 -1.78 -24.60 -3.30
N GLY A 664 -2.69 -25.09 -2.48
CA GLY A 664 -4.11 -24.83 -2.54
C GLY A 664 -4.60 -24.19 -1.24
N THR A 665 -5.55 -23.28 -1.34
CA THR A 665 -6.15 -22.60 -0.17
C THR A 665 -7.45 -23.27 0.20
N ILE A 666 -7.68 -23.48 1.51
CA ILE A 666 -8.96 -23.91 2.04
C ILE A 666 -9.71 -22.72 2.62
N THR A 667 -10.99 -22.64 2.31
CA THR A 667 -11.90 -21.65 2.86
C THR A 667 -12.99 -22.36 3.68
N PRO A 668 -13.61 -21.69 4.67
CA PRO A 668 -14.75 -22.25 5.39
C PRO A 668 -15.87 -22.65 4.44
N GLY A 669 -16.43 -23.82 4.61
CA GLY A 669 -17.47 -24.38 3.75
C GLY A 669 -16.99 -25.20 2.55
N ASP A 670 -15.67 -25.28 2.32
CA ASP A 670 -15.12 -26.17 1.30
C ASP A 670 -15.15 -27.63 1.80
N GLU A 671 -15.83 -28.51 1.06
CA GLU A 671 -15.78 -29.95 1.36
C GLU A 671 -14.42 -30.53 0.99
N PHE A 672 -13.82 -31.28 1.91
CA PHE A 672 -12.47 -31.82 1.74
C PHE A 672 -12.34 -32.77 0.52
N THR A 673 -13.39 -33.51 0.21
CA THR A 673 -13.45 -34.39 -0.99
C THR A 673 -13.35 -33.61 -2.28
N ASP A 674 -13.92 -32.42 -2.34
CA ASP A 674 -13.85 -31.55 -3.53
C ASP A 674 -12.46 -30.94 -3.69
N LEU A 675 -11.78 -30.62 -2.58
CA LEU A 675 -10.41 -30.11 -2.59
C LEU A 675 -9.41 -31.15 -3.14
N GLN A 676 -9.55 -32.44 -2.76
CA GLN A 676 -8.71 -33.51 -3.33
C GLN A 676 -8.86 -33.65 -4.85
N GLN A 677 -10.05 -33.40 -5.38
CA GLN A 677 -10.30 -33.44 -6.83
C GLN A 677 -9.84 -32.16 -7.53
N THR A 678 -10.01 -31.01 -6.88
CA THR A 678 -9.70 -29.70 -7.45
C THR A 678 -8.20 -29.44 -7.50
N TYR A 679 -7.42 -29.93 -6.52
CA TYR A 679 -5.98 -29.68 -6.39
C TYR A 679 -5.12 -30.95 -6.65
N TYR A 680 -5.30 -31.62 -7.77
CA TYR A 680 -4.42 -32.70 -8.25
C TYR A 680 -4.21 -33.87 -7.29
N GLY A 681 -5.08 -34.09 -6.30
CA GLY A 681 -4.87 -35.07 -5.24
C GLY A 681 -3.91 -34.55 -4.18
N SER A 682 -4.45 -33.84 -3.18
CA SER A 682 -3.65 -33.19 -2.13
C SER A 682 -2.94 -34.21 -1.25
N ASP A 683 -1.66 -33.94 -0.95
CA ASP A 683 -0.80 -34.82 -0.15
C ASP A 683 -0.79 -34.47 1.33
N TYR A 684 -0.84 -33.15 1.62
CA TYR A 684 -0.74 -32.62 2.97
C TYR A 684 -1.77 -31.50 3.21
N LEU A 685 -2.22 -31.41 4.46
CA LEU A 685 -2.93 -30.25 4.99
C LEU A 685 -2.03 -29.56 6.00
N CYS A 686 -1.78 -28.26 5.82
CA CYS A 686 -0.98 -27.42 6.71
C CYS A 686 -1.77 -26.20 7.08
N ILE A 687 -2.38 -26.17 8.26
CA ILE A 687 -3.28 -25.12 8.72
C ILE A 687 -2.98 -24.75 10.17
N ARG A 688 -3.40 -23.57 10.62
CA ARG A 688 -3.28 -23.19 12.02
C ARG A 688 -4.17 -24.07 12.89
N ALA A 689 -3.72 -24.37 14.12
CA ALA A 689 -4.43 -25.23 15.04
C ALA A 689 -5.80 -24.66 15.41
N GLU A 690 -5.92 -23.33 15.54
CA GLU A 690 -7.22 -22.69 15.80
C GLU A 690 -8.20 -22.93 14.64
N PHE A 691 -7.75 -22.81 13.39
CA PHE A 691 -8.57 -23.08 12.22
C PHE A 691 -8.94 -24.57 12.11
N ALA A 692 -7.98 -25.45 12.42
CA ALA A 692 -8.21 -26.89 12.47
C ALA A 692 -9.26 -27.28 13.53
N ALA A 693 -9.26 -26.60 14.68
CA ALA A 693 -10.26 -26.81 15.73
C ALA A 693 -11.68 -26.42 15.27
N VAL A 694 -11.81 -25.26 14.63
CA VAL A 694 -13.07 -24.81 14.03
C VAL A 694 -13.56 -25.81 12.98
N MET A 695 -12.66 -26.31 12.14
CA MET A 695 -12.98 -27.33 11.15
C MET A 695 -13.57 -28.60 11.81
N LEU A 696 -13.01 -29.04 12.91
CA LEU A 696 -13.52 -30.22 13.63
C LEU A 696 -14.90 -29.99 14.28
N GLU A 697 -15.14 -28.79 14.79
CA GLU A 697 -16.39 -28.42 15.43
C GLU A 697 -17.57 -28.30 14.45
N SER A 698 -17.29 -27.81 13.22
CA SER A 698 -18.30 -27.65 12.18
C SER A 698 -18.90 -28.97 11.67
N GLY A 699 -18.20 -30.09 11.89
CA GLY A 699 -18.64 -31.42 11.45
C GLY A 699 -18.66 -31.64 9.93
N GLU A 700 -18.16 -30.71 9.16
CA GLU A 700 -18.19 -30.72 7.68
C GLU A 700 -17.12 -31.62 7.04
N TYR A 701 -16.25 -32.25 7.85
CA TYR A 701 -15.09 -33.00 7.37
C TYR A 701 -15.24 -34.51 7.41
N HIS A 702 -14.65 -35.16 6.42
CA HIS A 702 -14.65 -36.62 6.30
C HIS A 702 -14.02 -37.27 7.53
N SER A 703 -14.63 -38.36 8.05
CA SER A 703 -14.23 -39.02 9.29
C SER A 703 -12.76 -39.47 9.37
N SER A 704 -12.15 -39.78 8.20
CA SER A 704 -10.72 -40.14 8.11
C SER A 704 -9.77 -38.98 8.40
N VAL A 705 -10.15 -37.77 8.03
CA VAL A 705 -9.34 -36.55 8.27
C VAL A 705 -9.57 -36.03 9.67
N SER A 706 -10.80 -36.08 10.17
CA SER A 706 -11.15 -35.63 11.51
C SER A 706 -10.33 -36.34 12.61
N GLY A 707 -10.11 -37.66 12.48
CA GLY A 707 -9.28 -38.41 13.44
C GLY A 707 -7.81 -37.97 13.44
N LYS A 708 -7.20 -37.80 12.24
CA LYS A 708 -5.82 -37.31 12.09
C LYS A 708 -5.67 -35.87 12.61
N LEU A 709 -6.68 -35.03 12.36
CA LEU A 709 -6.69 -33.64 12.78
C LEU A 709 -6.76 -33.52 14.30
N GLN A 710 -7.65 -34.31 14.95
CA GLN A 710 -7.80 -34.36 16.39
C GLN A 710 -6.53 -34.85 17.10
N GLU A 711 -5.85 -35.85 16.53
CA GLU A 711 -4.56 -36.33 17.04
C GLU A 711 -3.48 -35.25 16.93
N ALA A 712 -3.40 -34.59 15.77
CA ALA A 712 -2.41 -33.56 15.48
C ALA A 712 -2.61 -32.27 16.29
N LEU A 713 -3.84 -31.97 16.73
CA LEU A 713 -4.16 -30.83 17.60
C LEU A 713 -3.77 -31.06 19.06
N THR A 714 -3.53 -32.33 19.47
CA THR A 714 -3.25 -32.62 20.86
C THR A 714 -1.96 -31.95 21.34
N GLY A 715 -2.09 -31.03 22.30
CA GLY A 715 -0.96 -30.28 22.87
C GLY A 715 -0.48 -29.09 22.03
N LYS A 716 -1.18 -28.74 20.95
CA LYS A 716 -0.89 -27.57 20.11
C LYS A 716 -1.57 -26.33 20.66
N LYS A 717 -0.90 -25.18 20.50
CA LYS A 717 -1.47 -23.87 20.79
C LYS A 717 -2.23 -23.34 19.56
N PRO A 718 -3.21 -22.46 19.72
CA PRO A 718 -4.02 -21.92 18.62
C PRO A 718 -3.20 -21.33 17.46
N GLU A 719 -2.11 -20.64 17.78
CA GLU A 719 -1.22 -19.99 16.84
C GLU A 719 -0.26 -20.93 16.08
N GLU A 720 -0.07 -22.17 16.56
CA GLU A 720 0.83 -23.14 15.94
C GLU A 720 0.21 -23.79 14.70
N PHE A 721 1.05 -24.26 13.79
CA PHE A 721 0.61 -25.00 12.61
C PHE A 721 0.48 -26.50 12.87
N VAL A 722 -0.54 -27.08 12.28
CA VAL A 722 -0.80 -28.52 12.23
C VAL A 722 -0.53 -28.98 10.81
N VAL A 723 0.30 -30.02 10.69
CA VAL A 723 0.58 -30.68 9.41
C VAL A 723 0.14 -32.12 9.48
N ILE A 724 -0.75 -32.51 8.58
CA ILE A 724 -1.22 -33.89 8.47
C ILE A 724 -1.03 -34.42 7.05
N SER A 725 -0.64 -35.69 6.94
CA SER A 725 -0.62 -36.39 5.67
C SER A 725 -2.04 -36.81 5.27
N LEU A 726 -2.43 -36.50 4.05
CA LEU A 726 -3.69 -36.89 3.45
C LEU A 726 -3.57 -38.19 2.66
N ARG A 727 -2.35 -38.64 2.41
CA ARG A 727 -2.06 -39.96 1.85
C ARG A 727 -2.35 -41.05 2.92
N GLU A 728 -2.90 -42.17 2.47
CA GLU A 728 -3.15 -43.34 3.33
C GLU A 728 -1.85 -43.94 3.90
#